data_b2ff0459c43a71e80db5162fe5636d68
#
_entry.id   b2ff0459c43a71e80db5162fe5636d68
#
_cell.length_a   1.000
_cell.length_b   1.000
_cell.length_c   1.000
_cell.angle_alpha   90.00
_cell.angle_beta   90.00
_cell.angle_gamma   90.00
#
_symmetry.space_group_name_H-M   'P 1'
#
loop_
_entity.id
_entity.type
_entity.pdbx_description
1 polymer ?
#
loop_
_entity_poly.entity_id
_entity_poly.type
_entity_poly.pdbx_seq_one_letter_code
_entity_poly.pdbx_strand_id
1 'polypeptide(L)'
;MLARALMLALIVAVPLACGDEPGFDPAAPRCLHLPRPPSRDVLQLERVLPDIAIEGGVALLQAPDDATRWYLVTQPGVVHRFGVDGGAAEVVLDLSTKVALAAEAGLLGMAFHPDFASNGEVFVSYTAPGGKVFTSRISRFRSSDGGRTIDPASEEVLLELEQPYSNHNGGDLAFGPDGYLYFGFGDGGSSGDPQGNAQNPETLLGKLIRIDVDGGDPYAIPADNPFAAGGGRPEIFALGLRNPWRFSFDRETGALWAGDVGQNLWEEVNLIERGKNYGWDFKEGPDCFEADTCDETDLVPPVAYYRNISSASVIAGHVYRGTQLPAIAGLFIYTDFYRGTIWGVKPGSEPVVLADAGARGLVGFGEAADGELYALDYQGGIYHLRAASPPEGPGLPDLLSGTGCVAVADPQGPPAHAIAYDLNLDFWSDGASKRRWMVVPDGDSITVDPDGDWQLPAGSALVKTFYRDERPLETRLFVRHDDGAWAGYTYAWDAGGAEATLLGAGETRTIDGQPWIFPDRGDCLYCHSEAAGFSLGLETSQLLRTIPGPDGQPRDQLDALVELGLLRARPTAEPLPAADSDAPLADRARAYLHVNCSSCHRPDGPDGRANMDLRFSTALVDAGVCDQAPRAGDLGLVDARLLRPGDPALSLIHI
;
A
#
# COMPACT_ATOMS: atom_id res chain seq x y z
N MET A 1 -20.93 -55.92 85.45
CA MET A 1 -19.55 -56.11 85.15
C MET A 1 -19.40 -55.64 83.69
N LEU A 2 -18.54 -54.75 83.48
CA LEU A 2 -18.30 -53.80 82.35
C LEU A 2 -18.57 -54.31 80.93
N ALA A 3 -19.51 -53.63 80.26
CA ALA A 3 -19.65 -53.68 78.83
C ALA A 3 -18.85 -52.52 78.21
N ARG A 4 -17.90 -52.82 77.35
CA ARG A 4 -17.21 -51.85 76.51
C ARG A 4 -17.97 -51.61 75.20
N ALA A 5 -18.52 -50.41 75.06
CA ALA A 5 -19.11 -49.97 73.80
C ALA A 5 -17.98 -49.61 72.80
N LEU A 6 -18.01 -50.21 71.61
CA LEU A 6 -17.15 -49.86 70.45
C LEU A 6 -17.90 -48.76 69.66
N MET A 7 -17.37 -47.56 69.69
CA MET A 7 -17.82 -46.48 68.80
C MET A 7 -17.15 -46.63 67.45
N LEU A 8 -17.88 -47.03 66.40
CA LEU A 8 -17.47 -47.03 65.02
C LEU A 8 -17.59 -45.58 64.49
N ALA A 9 -16.49 -44.94 64.29
CA ALA A 9 -16.49 -43.62 63.59
C ALA A 9 -16.66 -43.84 62.09
N LEU A 10 -17.78 -43.47 61.52
CA LEU A 10 -18.02 -43.38 60.08
C LEU A 10 -17.25 -42.19 59.54
N ILE A 11 -16.12 -42.44 58.90
CA ILE A 11 -15.45 -41.40 58.09
C ILE A 11 -16.22 -41.32 56.78
N VAL A 12 -17.06 -40.31 56.63
CA VAL A 12 -17.63 -39.87 55.35
C VAL A 12 -16.50 -39.20 54.60
N ALA A 13 -15.93 -39.91 53.66
CA ALA A 13 -15.05 -39.29 52.65
C ALA A 13 -15.96 -38.41 51.77
N VAL A 14 -15.91 -37.10 51.99
CA VAL A 14 -16.38 -36.12 51.01
C VAL A 14 -15.37 -36.13 49.88
N PRO A 15 -15.76 -36.47 48.64
CA PRO A 15 -14.87 -36.22 47.53
C PRO A 15 -14.71 -34.70 47.43
N LEU A 16 -13.52 -34.19 47.63
CA LEU A 16 -13.15 -32.89 47.10
C LEU A 16 -13.30 -33.01 45.56
N ALA A 17 -14.43 -32.55 45.06
CA ALA A 17 -14.52 -32.19 43.67
C ALA A 17 -13.52 -31.06 43.48
N CYS A 18 -12.46 -31.31 42.71
CA CYS A 18 -11.74 -30.25 42.03
C CYS A 18 -12.84 -29.46 41.29
N GLY A 19 -13.06 -28.25 41.69
CA GLY A 19 -14.02 -27.38 41.03
C GLY A 19 -13.59 -27.30 39.56
N ASP A 20 -14.52 -27.65 38.68
CA ASP A 20 -14.41 -27.32 37.26
C ASP A 20 -14.19 -25.79 37.23
N GLU A 21 -13.04 -25.38 36.70
CA GLU A 21 -12.86 -23.98 36.32
C GLU A 21 -13.99 -23.62 35.37
N PRO A 22 -14.76 -22.57 35.61
CA PRO A 22 -15.87 -22.20 34.76
C PRO A 22 -15.28 -21.71 33.41
N GLY A 23 -15.41 -22.51 32.38
CA GLY A 23 -15.27 -22.00 31.02
C GLY A 23 -14.48 -22.77 29.98
N PHE A 24 -13.88 -23.92 30.29
CA PHE A 24 -13.24 -24.70 29.23
C PHE A 24 -14.24 -25.66 28.57
N ASP A 25 -14.82 -25.25 27.43
CA ASP A 25 -15.49 -26.15 26.50
C ASP A 25 -14.45 -26.62 25.46
N PRO A 26 -14.02 -27.89 25.48
CA PRO A 26 -13.06 -28.41 24.49
C PRO A 26 -13.63 -28.45 23.07
N ALA A 27 -14.93 -28.23 22.88
CA ALA A 27 -15.59 -28.11 21.59
C ALA A 27 -15.72 -26.66 21.10
N ALA A 28 -15.40 -25.66 21.95
CA ALA A 28 -15.43 -24.26 21.53
C ALA A 28 -14.30 -23.98 20.51
N PRO A 29 -14.58 -23.21 19.44
CA PRO A 29 -13.55 -22.85 18.48
C PRO A 29 -12.41 -22.10 19.19
N ARG A 30 -11.17 -22.50 18.93
CA ARG A 30 -9.98 -21.83 19.44
C ARG A 30 -9.48 -20.87 18.37
N CYS A 31 -9.14 -19.65 18.77
CA CYS A 31 -8.51 -18.63 17.92
C CYS A 31 -7.26 -19.16 17.17
N LEU A 32 -6.53 -20.12 17.78
CA LEU A 32 -5.33 -20.75 17.24
C LEU A 32 -5.55 -21.72 16.07
N HIS A 33 -6.77 -22.12 15.80
CA HIS A 33 -7.11 -23.12 14.78
C HIS A 33 -7.91 -22.54 13.62
N LEU A 34 -7.84 -21.22 13.42
CA LEU A 34 -8.38 -20.63 12.22
C LEU A 34 -7.43 -20.98 11.06
N PRO A 35 -7.81 -21.94 10.19
CA PRO A 35 -7.09 -22.10 8.94
C PRO A 35 -7.14 -20.76 8.23
N ARG A 36 -6.18 -20.49 7.37
CA ARG A 36 -6.31 -19.30 6.53
C ARG A 36 -7.67 -19.36 5.85
N PRO A 37 -8.56 -18.37 6.09
CA PRO A 37 -9.85 -18.41 5.45
C PRO A 37 -9.62 -18.43 3.96
N PRO A 38 -10.38 -19.28 3.24
CA PRO A 38 -10.30 -19.28 1.81
C PRO A 38 -10.49 -17.85 1.33
N SER A 39 -9.59 -17.41 0.47
CA SER A 39 -9.70 -16.14 -0.21
C SER A 39 -11.03 -16.12 -0.98
N ARG A 40 -11.79 -15.04 -0.86
CA ARG A 40 -12.95 -14.79 -1.74
C ARG A 40 -12.49 -14.25 -3.10
N ASP A 41 -11.19 -14.22 -3.33
CA ASP A 41 -10.58 -13.70 -4.53
C ASP A 41 -11.06 -14.44 -5.76
N VAL A 42 -11.35 -13.69 -6.80
CA VAL A 42 -11.66 -14.20 -8.14
C VAL A 42 -10.36 -14.58 -8.84
N LEU A 43 -9.28 -13.89 -8.50
CA LEU A 43 -7.95 -14.04 -9.07
C LEU A 43 -6.92 -14.44 -8.03
N GLN A 44 -5.86 -15.07 -8.49
CA GLN A 44 -4.60 -15.27 -7.76
C GLN A 44 -3.43 -14.84 -8.63
N LEU A 45 -2.36 -14.41 -8.00
CA LEU A 45 -1.10 -14.05 -8.65
C LEU A 45 -0.16 -15.26 -8.63
N GLU A 46 0.06 -15.84 -9.79
CA GLU A 46 1.04 -16.91 -9.96
C GLU A 46 2.40 -16.33 -10.31
N ARG A 47 3.40 -16.50 -9.43
CA ARG A 47 4.78 -16.10 -9.73
C ARG A 47 5.26 -16.85 -10.96
N VAL A 48 5.58 -16.12 -12.02
CA VAL A 48 6.18 -16.65 -13.24
C VAL A 48 7.60 -16.13 -13.42
N LEU A 49 8.37 -16.77 -14.29
CA LEU A 49 9.75 -16.36 -14.63
C LEU A 49 10.64 -16.16 -13.36
N PRO A 50 10.73 -17.14 -12.46
CA PRO A 50 11.42 -16.97 -11.18
C PRO A 50 12.93 -16.65 -11.33
N ASP A 51 13.52 -17.00 -12.46
CA ASP A 51 14.93 -16.67 -12.80
C ASP A 51 15.10 -15.19 -13.20
N ILE A 52 14.00 -14.48 -13.48
CA ILE A 52 14.00 -13.03 -13.76
C ILE A 52 13.65 -12.31 -12.45
N ALA A 53 14.67 -11.94 -11.70
CA ALA A 53 14.53 -11.21 -10.42
C ALA A 53 15.27 -9.86 -10.56
N ILE A 54 14.68 -8.92 -11.31
CA ILE A 54 15.29 -7.62 -11.61
C ILE A 54 14.49 -6.56 -10.88
N GLU A 55 15.09 -5.97 -9.86
CA GLU A 55 14.48 -4.91 -9.04
C GLU A 55 14.33 -3.60 -9.82
N GLY A 56 13.40 -2.77 -9.39
CA GLY A 56 13.14 -1.46 -9.99
C GLY A 56 12.41 -1.53 -11.33
N GLY A 57 11.83 -2.67 -11.69
CA GLY A 57 10.97 -2.80 -12.87
C GLY A 57 9.75 -1.89 -12.75
N VAL A 58 9.46 -1.10 -13.79
CA VAL A 58 8.34 -0.14 -13.82
C VAL A 58 7.39 -0.34 -15.00
N ALA A 59 7.82 -0.96 -16.08
CA ALA A 59 6.97 -1.32 -17.21
C ALA A 59 7.40 -2.65 -17.83
N LEU A 60 6.41 -3.45 -18.26
CA LEU A 60 6.60 -4.74 -18.90
C LEU A 60 5.79 -4.79 -20.18
N LEU A 61 6.45 -4.96 -21.33
CA LEU A 61 5.81 -4.85 -22.63
C LEU A 61 6.37 -5.86 -23.65
N GLN A 62 5.59 -6.13 -24.68
CA GLN A 62 6.01 -6.89 -25.87
C GLN A 62 6.13 -5.95 -27.06
N ALA A 63 7.06 -6.25 -27.97
CA ALA A 63 7.13 -5.51 -29.22
C ALA A 63 5.96 -5.92 -30.15
N PRO A 64 5.47 -5.01 -31.00
CA PRO A 64 4.52 -5.38 -32.03
C PRO A 64 5.03 -6.56 -32.86
N ASP A 65 4.16 -7.53 -33.14
CA ASP A 65 4.45 -8.74 -33.90
C ASP A 65 5.50 -9.72 -33.29
N ASP A 66 5.95 -9.49 -32.03
CA ASP A 66 6.80 -10.45 -31.30
C ASP A 66 6.19 -10.85 -29.95
N ALA A 67 5.32 -11.83 -29.95
CA ALA A 67 4.74 -12.43 -28.74
C ALA A 67 5.72 -13.34 -27.97
N THR A 68 6.99 -13.47 -28.41
CA THR A 68 7.95 -14.42 -27.82
C THR A 68 8.89 -13.79 -26.83
N ARG A 69 8.85 -12.47 -26.67
CA ARG A 69 9.78 -11.70 -25.83
C ARG A 69 9.06 -10.67 -24.99
N TRP A 70 9.55 -10.53 -23.75
CA TRP A 70 9.25 -9.42 -22.87
C TRP A 70 10.39 -8.41 -22.86
N TYR A 71 10.02 -7.14 -22.71
CA TYR A 71 10.91 -6.02 -22.40
C TYR A 71 10.53 -5.45 -21.06
N LEU A 72 11.48 -5.44 -20.12
CA LEU A 72 11.32 -4.89 -18.77
C LEU A 72 12.10 -3.59 -18.66
N VAL A 73 11.38 -2.51 -18.44
CA VAL A 73 11.94 -1.17 -18.20
C VAL A 73 12.21 -1.05 -16.71
N THR A 74 13.42 -0.65 -16.34
CA THR A 74 13.77 -0.43 -14.94
C THR A 74 14.04 1.04 -14.66
N GLN A 75 13.52 1.53 -13.54
CA GLN A 75 13.64 2.94 -13.13
C GLN A 75 15.08 3.46 -13.13
N PRO A 76 16.12 2.67 -12.73
CA PRO A 76 17.52 3.11 -12.81
C PRO A 76 18.06 3.40 -14.21
N GLY A 77 17.30 3.13 -15.28
CA GLY A 77 17.69 3.52 -16.64
C GLY A 77 18.05 2.37 -17.58
N VAL A 78 17.70 1.13 -17.24
CA VAL A 78 18.06 -0.04 -18.05
C VAL A 78 16.81 -0.73 -18.57
N VAL A 79 16.84 -1.13 -19.85
CA VAL A 79 15.82 -1.99 -20.45
C VAL A 79 16.40 -3.39 -20.67
N HIS A 80 15.71 -4.38 -20.13
CA HIS A 80 16.05 -5.80 -20.26
C HIS A 80 15.09 -6.51 -21.22
N ARG A 81 15.57 -7.54 -21.89
CA ARG A 81 14.79 -8.41 -22.79
C ARG A 81 15.00 -9.87 -22.41
N PHE A 82 13.94 -10.65 -22.38
CA PHE A 82 13.95 -12.08 -22.06
C PHE A 82 12.80 -12.81 -22.75
N GLY A 83 12.86 -14.15 -22.79
CA GLY A 83 11.80 -14.98 -23.36
C GLY A 83 10.52 -15.00 -22.52
N VAL A 84 9.37 -15.21 -23.15
CA VAL A 84 8.10 -15.42 -22.42
C VAL A 84 8.12 -16.67 -21.54
N ASP A 85 8.97 -17.64 -21.88
CA ASP A 85 9.20 -18.87 -21.08
C ASP A 85 10.41 -18.72 -20.14
N GLY A 86 10.99 -17.54 -19.99
CA GLY A 86 12.16 -17.28 -19.15
C GLY A 86 13.48 -17.30 -19.92
N GLY A 87 14.56 -17.66 -19.21
CA GLY A 87 15.93 -17.64 -19.71
C GLY A 87 16.72 -16.40 -19.27
N ALA A 88 17.91 -16.21 -19.81
CA ALA A 88 18.75 -15.07 -19.44
C ALA A 88 18.13 -13.74 -19.88
N ALA A 89 18.13 -12.77 -18.98
CA ALA A 89 17.79 -11.39 -19.31
C ALA A 89 18.99 -10.71 -19.97
N GLU A 90 18.76 -10.11 -21.13
CA GLU A 90 19.75 -9.37 -21.92
C GLU A 90 19.50 -7.87 -21.77
N VAL A 91 20.53 -7.06 -21.55
CA VAL A 91 20.41 -5.59 -21.58
C VAL A 91 20.31 -5.17 -23.05
N VAL A 92 19.24 -4.46 -23.41
CA VAL A 92 19.00 -3.97 -24.76
C VAL A 92 19.19 -2.46 -24.90
N LEU A 93 19.01 -1.72 -23.81
CA LEU A 93 19.26 -0.27 -23.75
C LEU A 93 19.76 0.07 -22.34
N ASP A 94 20.81 0.86 -22.24
CA ASP A 94 21.34 1.39 -20.97
C ASP A 94 21.46 2.91 -21.04
N LEU A 95 20.60 3.59 -20.29
CA LEU A 95 20.56 5.04 -20.11
C LEU A 95 20.92 5.45 -18.67
N SER A 96 21.44 4.53 -17.83
CA SER A 96 21.71 4.76 -16.42
C SER A 96 22.59 5.99 -16.14
N THR A 97 23.48 6.34 -17.09
CA THR A 97 24.33 7.54 -16.99
C THR A 97 23.64 8.84 -17.41
N LYS A 98 22.45 8.76 -18.03
CA LYS A 98 21.67 9.91 -18.49
C LYS A 98 20.49 10.22 -17.56
N VAL A 99 20.07 9.23 -16.77
CA VAL A 99 18.88 9.31 -15.91
C VAL A 99 19.22 9.98 -14.58
N ALA A 100 18.38 10.92 -14.17
CA ALA A 100 18.36 11.43 -12.81
C ALA A 100 17.36 10.59 -11.99
N LEU A 101 17.86 9.87 -10.98
CA LEU A 101 17.08 8.95 -10.17
C LEU A 101 16.64 9.62 -8.86
N ALA A 102 15.35 9.55 -8.55
CA ALA A 102 14.77 9.90 -7.26
C ALA A 102 13.53 9.01 -7.02
N ALA A 103 12.72 9.30 -5.99
CA ALA A 103 11.58 8.46 -5.64
C ALA A 103 10.65 8.13 -6.83
N GLU A 104 10.19 9.14 -7.58
CA GLU A 104 9.34 8.95 -8.77
C GLU A 104 10.07 9.27 -10.08
N ALA A 105 11.32 9.71 -10.00
CA ALA A 105 12.13 10.08 -11.15
C ALA A 105 12.98 8.89 -11.61
N GLY A 106 13.23 8.77 -12.91
CA GLY A 106 13.99 7.66 -13.49
C GLY A 106 13.70 7.48 -14.96
N LEU A 107 13.97 6.29 -15.48
CA LEU A 107 13.43 5.80 -16.75
C LEU A 107 12.03 5.23 -16.44
N LEU A 108 10.96 5.87 -16.94
CA LEU A 108 9.61 5.68 -16.44
C LEU A 108 8.67 4.94 -17.39
N GLY A 109 8.96 4.99 -18.70
CA GLY A 109 8.14 4.33 -19.69
C GLY A 109 8.88 4.06 -21.00
N MET A 110 8.32 3.14 -21.80
CA MET A 110 8.78 2.80 -23.12
C MET A 110 7.61 2.36 -23.99
N ALA A 111 7.63 2.75 -25.26
CA ALA A 111 6.69 2.24 -26.26
C ALA A 111 7.42 1.93 -27.56
N PHE A 112 7.02 0.85 -28.22
CA PHE A 112 7.42 0.57 -29.59
C PHE A 112 6.51 1.32 -30.55
N HIS A 113 7.08 1.82 -31.64
CA HIS A 113 6.28 2.33 -32.75
C HIS A 113 5.34 1.21 -33.27
N PRO A 114 4.10 1.51 -33.67
CA PRO A 114 3.21 0.49 -34.26
C PRO A 114 3.85 -0.26 -35.44
N ASP A 115 4.64 0.43 -36.28
CA ASP A 115 5.38 -0.14 -37.38
C ASP A 115 6.83 -0.54 -37.02
N PHE A 116 7.12 -0.86 -35.76
CA PHE A 116 8.45 -1.18 -35.24
C PHE A 116 9.18 -2.22 -36.09
N ALA A 117 8.51 -3.24 -36.59
CA ALA A 117 9.09 -4.27 -37.43
C ALA A 117 9.72 -3.70 -38.69
N SER A 118 9.26 -2.55 -39.19
CA SER A 118 9.76 -1.90 -40.40
C SER A 118 10.70 -0.71 -40.15
N ASN A 119 10.44 0.10 -39.11
CA ASN A 119 11.19 1.33 -38.84
C ASN A 119 12.20 1.21 -37.67
N GLY A 120 12.03 0.22 -36.81
CA GLY A 120 12.90 -0.02 -35.66
C GLY A 120 12.82 1.08 -34.58
N GLU A 121 11.79 1.91 -34.58
CA GLU A 121 11.67 3.06 -33.66
C GLU A 121 11.08 2.68 -32.32
N VAL A 122 11.72 3.20 -31.26
CA VAL A 122 11.33 2.99 -29.86
C VAL A 122 11.33 4.35 -29.18
N PHE A 123 10.31 4.59 -28.38
CA PHE A 123 10.15 5.83 -27.62
C PHE A 123 10.31 5.54 -26.13
N VAL A 124 11.04 6.38 -25.45
CA VAL A 124 11.23 6.27 -23.99
C VAL A 124 11.00 7.61 -23.32
N SER A 125 10.53 7.55 -22.10
CA SER A 125 10.41 8.69 -21.20
C SER A 125 11.32 8.52 -20.00
N TYR A 126 12.05 9.58 -19.66
CA TYR A 126 12.93 9.56 -18.51
C TYR A 126 13.17 10.97 -17.97
N THR A 127 13.57 11.07 -16.70
CA THR A 127 14.05 12.31 -16.11
C THR A 127 15.55 12.41 -16.26
N ALA A 128 16.02 13.51 -16.83
CA ALA A 128 17.43 13.84 -16.99
C ALA A 128 17.88 14.88 -15.95
N PRO A 129 19.18 14.92 -15.57
CA PRO A 129 19.72 16.02 -14.81
C PRO A 129 19.56 17.35 -15.56
N GLY A 130 19.07 18.39 -14.89
CA GLY A 130 18.87 19.73 -15.50
C GLY A 130 17.62 20.40 -14.96
N GLY A 131 17.31 21.59 -15.53
CA GLY A 131 16.18 22.38 -15.07
C GLY A 131 16.32 22.85 -13.63
N LYS A 132 15.18 23.06 -12.96
CA LYS A 132 15.13 23.46 -11.55
C LYS A 132 15.48 22.28 -10.61
N VAL A 133 14.91 21.11 -10.90
CA VAL A 133 15.18 19.85 -10.19
C VAL A 133 15.59 18.77 -11.18
N PHE A 134 14.72 18.49 -12.16
CA PHE A 134 14.93 17.56 -13.27
C PHE A 134 14.37 18.14 -14.56
N THR A 135 14.69 17.48 -15.69
CA THR A 135 14.04 17.69 -16.98
C THR A 135 13.45 16.36 -17.42
N SER A 136 12.13 16.28 -17.56
CA SER A 136 11.48 15.13 -18.19
C SER A 136 11.74 15.18 -19.70
N ARG A 137 12.10 14.03 -20.28
CA ARG A 137 12.37 13.86 -21.71
C ARG A 137 11.49 12.78 -22.30
N ILE A 138 10.99 13.05 -23.51
CA ILE A 138 10.47 12.05 -24.42
C ILE A 138 11.47 11.96 -25.56
N SER A 139 12.07 10.80 -25.76
CA SER A 139 13.10 10.58 -26.77
C SER A 139 12.79 9.39 -27.65
N ARG A 140 13.12 9.51 -28.95
CA ARG A 140 13.09 8.45 -29.93
C ARG A 140 14.47 7.80 -30.03
N PHE A 141 14.49 6.47 -30.07
CA PHE A 141 15.67 5.63 -30.27
C PHE A 141 15.41 4.67 -31.41
N ARG A 142 16.48 4.01 -31.91
CA ARG A 142 16.39 3.07 -33.03
C ARG A 142 17.07 1.74 -32.74
N SER A 143 16.41 0.67 -33.18
CA SER A 143 16.95 -0.68 -33.26
C SER A 143 17.09 -1.08 -34.73
N SER A 144 18.22 -1.65 -35.10
CA SER A 144 18.46 -2.17 -36.46
C SER A 144 18.43 -3.69 -36.54
N ASP A 145 18.13 -4.37 -35.41
CA ASP A 145 18.24 -5.84 -35.29
C ASP A 145 16.97 -6.49 -34.68
N GLY A 146 15.83 -5.79 -34.78
CA GLY A 146 14.54 -6.27 -34.30
C GLY A 146 14.45 -6.28 -32.78
N GLY A 147 15.01 -5.26 -32.09
CA GLY A 147 14.91 -5.06 -30.64
C GLY A 147 15.88 -5.91 -29.83
N ARG A 148 16.88 -6.53 -30.45
CA ARG A 148 17.97 -7.19 -29.71
C ARG A 148 18.89 -6.18 -29.05
N THR A 149 19.12 -5.07 -29.74
CA THR A 149 19.80 -3.90 -29.22
C THR A 149 19.06 -2.64 -29.67
N ILE A 150 19.03 -1.63 -28.78
CA ILE A 150 18.56 -0.29 -29.10
C ILE A 150 19.77 0.63 -28.94
N ASP A 151 20.12 1.36 -30.02
CA ASP A 151 21.33 2.19 -30.04
C ASP A 151 21.17 3.45 -29.15
N PRO A 152 21.90 3.58 -28.03
CA PRO A 152 21.82 4.78 -27.17
C PRO A 152 22.32 6.05 -27.87
N ALA A 153 23.15 5.91 -28.94
CA ALA A 153 23.64 7.04 -29.71
C ALA A 153 22.63 7.55 -30.77
N SER A 154 21.57 6.78 -31.02
CA SER A 154 20.49 7.17 -31.93
C SER A 154 19.47 8.09 -31.30
N GLU A 155 19.68 8.53 -30.06
CA GLU A 155 18.73 9.38 -29.34
C GLU A 155 18.39 10.66 -30.09
N GLU A 156 17.10 10.86 -30.29
CA GLU A 156 16.50 12.09 -30.76
C GLU A 156 15.52 12.58 -29.72
N VAL A 157 15.81 13.69 -29.07
CA VAL A 157 14.92 14.28 -28.06
C VAL A 157 13.77 14.98 -28.76
N LEU A 158 12.54 14.50 -28.53
CA LEU A 158 11.34 15.05 -29.12
C LEU A 158 10.77 16.18 -28.27
N LEU A 159 10.75 16.01 -26.95
CA LEU A 159 10.18 16.98 -26.02
C LEU A 159 10.97 16.99 -24.72
N GLU A 160 11.18 18.20 -24.18
CA GLU A 160 11.73 18.44 -22.84
C GLU A 160 10.78 19.29 -22.04
N LEU A 161 10.61 18.95 -20.75
CA LEU A 161 9.79 19.72 -19.81
C LEU A 161 10.50 19.79 -18.46
N GLU A 162 10.71 21.02 -17.97
CA GLU A 162 11.32 21.25 -16.66
C GLU A 162 10.38 20.79 -15.55
N GLN A 163 10.92 20.02 -14.59
CA GLN A 163 10.20 19.56 -13.40
C GLN A 163 10.55 20.45 -12.21
N PRO A 164 9.56 21.11 -11.60
CA PRO A 164 9.80 22.00 -10.47
C PRO A 164 10.11 21.25 -9.16
N TYR A 165 9.65 19.99 -9.04
CA TYR A 165 9.86 19.12 -7.88
C TYR A 165 10.28 17.71 -8.33
N SER A 166 10.62 16.84 -7.35
CA SER A 166 11.13 15.49 -7.61
C SER A 166 10.05 14.41 -7.68
N ASN A 167 8.80 14.77 -7.48
CA ASN A 167 7.62 13.92 -7.51
C ASN A 167 6.61 14.39 -8.55
N HIS A 168 5.55 13.60 -8.79
CA HIS A 168 4.53 13.80 -9.82
C HIS A 168 5.13 13.96 -11.21
N ASN A 169 6.07 13.07 -11.56
CA ASN A 169 6.72 13.14 -12.86
C ASN A 169 5.88 12.50 -13.98
N GLY A 170 4.82 11.73 -13.63
CA GLY A 170 4.09 10.92 -14.58
C GLY A 170 5.02 9.90 -15.25
N GLY A 171 5.07 9.90 -16.56
CA GLY A 171 6.16 9.24 -17.30
C GLY A 171 5.74 8.06 -18.17
N ASP A 172 4.50 7.61 -18.13
CA ASP A 172 4.01 6.57 -19.03
C ASP A 172 3.77 7.11 -20.43
N LEU A 173 3.97 6.24 -21.44
CA LEU A 173 3.70 6.56 -22.83
C LEU A 173 3.18 5.35 -23.59
N ALA A 174 2.24 5.60 -24.51
CA ALA A 174 1.65 4.56 -25.34
C ALA A 174 1.20 5.15 -26.68
N PHE A 175 1.19 4.31 -27.72
CA PHE A 175 0.52 4.66 -28.97
C PHE A 175 -0.98 4.39 -28.87
N GLY A 176 -1.77 5.38 -29.27
CA GLY A 176 -3.21 5.21 -29.41
C GLY A 176 -3.59 4.44 -30.67
N PRO A 177 -4.85 3.99 -30.78
CA PRO A 177 -5.37 3.32 -31.99
C PRO A 177 -5.41 4.26 -33.21
N ASP A 178 -5.24 5.55 -33.00
CA ASP A 178 -5.11 6.58 -34.02
C ASP A 178 -3.68 6.75 -34.57
N GLY A 179 -2.72 5.97 -34.03
CA GLY A 179 -1.31 5.97 -34.43
C GLY A 179 -0.46 7.09 -33.81
N TYR A 180 -1.02 7.95 -32.98
CA TYR A 180 -0.30 9.02 -32.30
C TYR A 180 0.28 8.55 -30.97
N LEU A 181 1.37 9.21 -30.53
CA LEU A 181 2.00 8.96 -29.25
C LEU A 181 1.34 9.81 -28.16
N TYR A 182 0.91 9.16 -27.09
CA TYR A 182 0.36 9.79 -25.89
C TYR A 182 1.37 9.72 -24.75
N PHE A 183 1.34 10.71 -23.87
CA PHE A 183 2.21 10.78 -22.70
C PHE A 183 1.52 11.50 -21.53
N GLY A 184 1.72 10.99 -20.32
CA GLY A 184 1.19 11.58 -19.08
C GLY A 184 2.24 12.38 -18.32
N PHE A 185 1.98 13.67 -18.09
CA PHE A 185 2.75 14.50 -17.17
C PHE A 185 1.95 14.74 -15.89
N GLY A 186 2.58 14.59 -14.72
CA GLY A 186 2.01 15.08 -13.47
C GLY A 186 2.04 16.62 -13.39
N ASP A 187 1.42 17.18 -12.35
CA ASP A 187 1.31 18.62 -12.11
C ASP A 187 2.65 19.32 -11.81
N GLY A 188 3.72 18.53 -11.67
CA GLY A 188 5.09 18.99 -11.40
C GLY A 188 5.49 18.82 -9.95
N GLY A 189 4.59 18.34 -9.07
CA GLY A 189 4.91 17.90 -7.73
C GLY A 189 4.54 18.87 -6.61
N SER A 190 4.98 18.55 -5.41
CA SER A 190 4.57 19.18 -4.14
C SER A 190 3.13 18.84 -3.75
N SER A 191 2.53 19.59 -2.83
CA SER A 191 1.17 19.41 -2.34
C SER A 191 0.26 20.48 -2.92
N GLY A 192 -0.95 20.10 -3.38
CA GLY A 192 -2.00 21.04 -3.77
C GLY A 192 -1.70 21.85 -5.02
N ASP A 193 -0.87 21.32 -5.95
CA ASP A 193 -0.48 22.00 -7.19
C ASP A 193 -0.14 23.51 -6.97
N PRO A 194 0.91 23.84 -6.22
CA PRO A 194 1.15 25.21 -5.76
C PRO A 194 1.40 26.22 -6.88
N GLN A 195 1.51 25.74 -8.12
CA GLN A 195 1.72 26.56 -9.31
C GLN A 195 0.48 26.63 -10.21
N GLY A 196 -0.60 25.91 -9.87
CA GLY A 196 -1.83 25.83 -10.65
C GLY A 196 -1.63 25.22 -12.04
N ASN A 197 -0.69 24.29 -12.13
CA ASN A 197 -0.29 23.71 -13.42
C ASN A 197 -1.40 22.88 -14.04
N ALA A 198 -2.10 22.08 -13.25
CA ALA A 198 -3.11 21.13 -13.76
C ALA A 198 -4.22 21.83 -14.54
N GLN A 199 -4.66 23.01 -14.08
CA GLN A 199 -5.69 23.83 -14.71
C GLN A 199 -5.14 24.83 -15.74
N ASN A 200 -3.83 25.04 -15.80
CA ASN A 200 -3.24 26.03 -16.71
C ASN A 200 -2.97 25.41 -18.11
N PRO A 201 -3.67 25.85 -19.18
CA PRO A 201 -3.46 25.33 -20.52
C PRO A 201 -2.12 25.75 -21.17
N GLU A 202 -1.39 26.71 -20.60
CA GLU A 202 -0.11 27.19 -21.13
C GLU A 202 1.08 26.32 -20.73
N THR A 203 0.87 25.29 -19.89
CA THR A 203 1.88 24.30 -19.51
C THR A 203 1.46 22.88 -19.84
N LEU A 204 2.41 21.97 -19.99
CA LEU A 204 2.16 20.54 -20.19
C LEU A 204 2.08 19.76 -18.86
N LEU A 205 2.41 20.39 -17.73
CA LEU A 205 2.28 19.78 -16.41
C LEU A 205 0.79 19.57 -16.05
N GLY A 206 0.46 18.41 -15.46
CA GLY A 206 -0.92 18.02 -15.11
C GLY A 206 -1.78 17.67 -16.31
N LYS A 207 -1.18 17.08 -17.35
CA LYS A 207 -1.80 16.83 -18.65
C LYS A 207 -1.54 15.42 -19.17
N LEU A 208 -2.48 14.93 -19.96
CA LEU A 208 -2.21 13.95 -20.99
C LEU A 208 -2.00 14.69 -22.30
N ILE A 209 -0.88 14.45 -22.99
CA ILE A 209 -0.55 15.05 -24.28
C ILE A 209 -0.63 14.02 -25.40
N ARG A 210 -0.79 14.50 -26.66
CA ARG A 210 -0.81 13.68 -27.87
C ARG A 210 -0.05 14.36 -28.98
N ILE A 211 0.92 13.65 -29.57
CA ILE A 211 1.79 14.14 -30.65
C ILE A 211 1.86 13.14 -31.81
N ASP A 212 2.10 13.63 -33.01
CA ASP A 212 2.35 12.86 -34.22
C ASP A 212 3.85 12.77 -34.47
N VAL A 213 4.42 11.60 -34.20
CA VAL A 213 5.87 11.36 -34.32
C VAL A 213 6.32 11.02 -35.72
N ASP A 214 5.39 10.77 -36.64
CA ASP A 214 5.63 10.51 -38.05
C ASP A 214 5.61 11.79 -38.89
N GLY A 215 4.99 12.84 -38.33
CA GLY A 215 4.88 14.14 -38.98
C GLY A 215 5.78 15.20 -38.35
N GLY A 216 6.33 16.12 -39.16
CA GLY A 216 7.08 17.26 -38.65
C GLY A 216 8.51 16.93 -38.19
N ASP A 217 9.14 17.91 -37.54
CA ASP A 217 10.49 17.81 -36.98
C ASP A 217 10.52 18.71 -35.72
N PRO A 218 10.65 18.15 -34.48
CA PRO A 218 10.79 16.73 -34.15
C PRO A 218 9.48 15.92 -34.15
N TYR A 219 8.31 16.55 -34.17
CA TYR A 219 6.96 15.96 -34.26
C TYR A 219 5.96 16.97 -34.84
N ALA A 220 4.79 16.51 -35.22
CA ALA A 220 3.65 17.37 -35.58
C ALA A 220 2.54 17.34 -34.53
N ILE A 221 1.64 18.30 -34.61
CA ILE A 221 0.45 18.36 -33.76
C ILE A 221 -0.74 17.77 -34.53
N PRO A 222 -1.42 16.75 -34.00
CA PRO A 222 -2.67 16.26 -34.56
C PRO A 222 -3.70 17.39 -34.69
N ALA A 223 -4.26 17.57 -35.89
CA ALA A 223 -5.10 18.73 -36.20
C ALA A 223 -6.38 18.82 -35.34
N ASP A 224 -6.77 17.71 -34.75
CA ASP A 224 -7.94 17.59 -33.88
C ASP A 224 -7.61 17.64 -32.38
N ASN A 225 -6.35 17.97 -32.01
CA ASN A 225 -6.04 18.27 -30.60
C ASN A 225 -6.86 19.48 -30.12
N PRO A 226 -7.33 19.48 -28.87
CA PRO A 226 -8.19 20.54 -28.34
C PRO A 226 -7.67 21.96 -28.53
N PHE A 227 -6.35 22.13 -28.42
CA PHE A 227 -5.68 23.42 -28.51
C PHE A 227 -4.86 23.60 -29.80
N ALA A 228 -5.05 22.75 -30.82
CA ALA A 228 -4.33 22.86 -32.08
C ALA A 228 -4.54 24.22 -32.79
N ALA A 229 -5.67 24.89 -32.55
CA ALA A 229 -6.00 26.21 -33.09
C ALA A 229 -5.62 27.37 -32.14
N GLY A 230 -5.04 27.08 -30.98
CA GLY A 230 -4.66 28.08 -29.93
C GLY A 230 -5.52 28.00 -28.67
N GLY A 231 -5.21 28.85 -27.71
CA GLY A 231 -5.87 28.88 -26.39
C GLY A 231 -5.18 28.00 -25.35
N GLY A 232 -4.02 27.44 -25.67
CA GLY A 232 -3.17 26.62 -24.81
C GLY A 232 -2.10 25.92 -25.61
N ARG A 233 -1.35 25.06 -24.96
CA ARG A 233 -0.30 24.24 -25.58
C ARG A 233 -0.95 23.23 -26.54
N PRO A 234 -0.56 23.20 -27.81
CA PRO A 234 -1.25 22.41 -28.84
C PRO A 234 -1.10 20.90 -28.65
N GLU A 235 -0.13 20.44 -27.87
CA GLU A 235 0.09 19.04 -27.54
C GLU A 235 -1.00 18.46 -26.59
N ILE A 236 -1.69 19.30 -25.85
CA ILE A 236 -2.66 18.87 -24.80
C ILE A 236 -3.80 18.07 -25.40
N PHE A 237 -4.04 16.87 -24.87
CA PHE A 237 -5.17 16.02 -25.15
C PHE A 237 -6.25 16.13 -24.06
N ALA A 238 -5.85 16.09 -22.78
CA ALA A 238 -6.71 16.25 -21.60
C ALA A 238 -5.94 16.97 -20.49
N LEU A 239 -6.66 17.60 -19.55
CA LEU A 239 -6.08 18.42 -18.48
C LEU A 239 -6.75 18.15 -17.12
N GLY A 240 -6.20 18.74 -16.06
CA GLY A 240 -6.75 18.60 -14.71
C GLY A 240 -6.38 17.27 -14.07
N LEU A 241 -5.18 16.76 -14.33
CA LEU A 241 -4.62 15.54 -13.74
C LEU A 241 -3.54 15.91 -12.73
N ARG A 242 -3.40 15.11 -11.66
CA ARG A 242 -2.39 15.32 -10.63
C ARG A 242 -1.09 14.59 -10.94
N ASN A 243 -1.15 13.27 -11.05
CA ASN A 243 -0.01 12.41 -11.35
C ASN A 243 -0.46 11.12 -12.06
N PRO A 244 -0.80 11.21 -13.36
CA PRO A 244 -1.23 10.06 -14.15
C PRO A 244 -0.05 9.11 -14.35
N TRP A 245 0.17 8.24 -13.35
CA TRP A 245 1.35 7.37 -13.28
C TRP A 245 1.36 6.32 -14.38
N ARG A 246 0.20 5.67 -14.62
CA ARG A 246 0.02 4.67 -15.68
C ARG A 246 -1.31 4.91 -16.40
N PHE A 247 -1.31 4.62 -17.70
CA PHE A 247 -2.50 4.63 -18.52
C PHE A 247 -2.41 3.57 -19.61
N SER A 248 -3.53 3.18 -20.18
CA SER A 248 -3.57 2.21 -21.27
C SER A 248 -4.77 2.42 -22.18
N PHE A 249 -4.63 1.94 -23.42
CA PHE A 249 -5.75 1.82 -24.33
C PHE A 249 -6.36 0.42 -24.25
N ASP A 250 -7.68 0.36 -24.19
CA ASP A 250 -8.39 -0.89 -24.42
C ASP A 250 -8.18 -1.32 -25.89
N ARG A 251 -7.52 -2.45 -26.10
CA ARG A 251 -7.17 -2.95 -27.44
C ARG A 251 -8.35 -3.25 -28.34
N GLU A 252 -9.56 -3.44 -27.76
CA GLU A 252 -10.77 -3.75 -28.51
C GLU A 252 -11.59 -2.51 -28.84
N THR A 253 -11.74 -1.57 -27.92
CA THR A 253 -12.59 -0.39 -28.08
C THR A 253 -11.82 0.89 -28.37
N GLY A 254 -10.53 0.94 -28.09
CA GLY A 254 -9.70 2.14 -28.17
C GLY A 254 -9.93 3.12 -27.01
N ALA A 255 -10.69 2.77 -26.00
CA ALA A 255 -10.92 3.61 -24.84
C ALA A 255 -9.65 3.81 -24.04
N LEU A 256 -9.35 5.05 -23.63
CA LEU A 256 -8.15 5.42 -22.87
C LEU A 256 -8.48 5.48 -21.39
N TRP A 257 -7.79 4.68 -20.58
CA TRP A 257 -7.92 4.60 -19.13
C TRP A 257 -6.66 5.07 -18.45
N ALA A 258 -6.80 5.81 -17.34
CA ALA A 258 -5.68 6.27 -16.54
C ALA A 258 -5.95 6.12 -15.04
N GLY A 259 -4.92 5.80 -14.27
CA GLY A 259 -4.90 5.95 -12.83
C GLY A 259 -4.22 7.26 -12.48
N ASP A 260 -4.92 8.12 -11.76
CA ASP A 260 -4.40 9.42 -11.31
C ASP A 260 -4.19 9.41 -9.80
N VAL A 261 -2.94 9.51 -9.37
CA VAL A 261 -2.56 9.41 -7.96
C VAL A 261 -3.00 10.67 -7.22
N GLY A 262 -3.85 10.47 -6.23
CA GLY A 262 -4.42 11.55 -5.43
C GLY A 262 -3.49 12.19 -4.43
N GLN A 263 -4.00 13.19 -3.68
CA GLN A 263 -3.22 13.95 -2.70
C GLN A 263 -3.27 13.30 -1.31
N ASN A 264 -4.44 13.32 -0.68
CA ASN A 264 -4.61 12.92 0.71
C ASN A 264 -5.90 12.11 0.97
N LEU A 265 -6.90 12.26 0.11
CA LEU A 265 -8.23 11.70 0.36
C LEU A 265 -8.61 10.57 -0.58
N TRP A 266 -8.30 10.71 -1.87
CA TRP A 266 -8.81 9.83 -2.89
C TRP A 266 -7.77 9.48 -3.96
N GLU A 267 -7.76 8.23 -4.35
CA GLU A 267 -7.13 7.73 -5.57
C GLU A 267 -8.18 7.60 -6.66
N GLU A 268 -7.81 7.85 -7.93
CA GLU A 268 -8.76 7.92 -9.03
C GLU A 268 -8.44 7.02 -10.20
N VAL A 269 -9.47 6.46 -10.80
CA VAL A 269 -9.43 5.78 -12.10
C VAL A 269 -10.31 6.53 -13.07
N ASN A 270 -9.73 7.01 -14.15
CA ASN A 270 -10.34 7.90 -15.10
C ASN A 270 -10.48 7.27 -16.49
N LEU A 271 -11.60 7.47 -17.15
CA LEU A 271 -11.80 7.22 -18.58
C LEU A 271 -11.52 8.53 -19.33
N ILE A 272 -10.39 8.57 -20.03
CA ILE A 272 -9.87 9.81 -20.60
C ILE A 272 -10.45 10.08 -21.98
N GLU A 273 -11.04 11.26 -22.12
CA GLU A 273 -11.60 11.76 -23.36
C GLU A 273 -10.93 13.06 -23.81
N ARG A 274 -10.88 13.25 -25.11
CA ARG A 274 -10.27 14.43 -25.72
C ARG A 274 -10.94 15.73 -25.28
N GLY A 275 -10.13 16.69 -24.82
CA GLY A 275 -10.57 18.04 -24.44
C GLY A 275 -11.27 18.12 -23.08
N LYS A 276 -11.23 17.06 -22.29
CA LYS A 276 -11.87 17.01 -20.98
C LYS A 276 -10.91 17.45 -19.87
N ASN A 277 -11.54 17.94 -18.78
CA ASN A 277 -10.89 18.37 -17.55
C ASN A 277 -11.27 17.43 -16.41
N TYR A 278 -10.29 16.82 -15.74
CA TYR A 278 -10.47 15.81 -14.68
C TYR A 278 -10.46 16.41 -13.26
N GLY A 279 -10.38 17.73 -13.16
CA GLY A 279 -10.76 18.49 -11.97
C GLY A 279 -9.63 18.83 -11.00
N TRP A 280 -8.48 18.21 -11.05
CA TRP A 280 -7.35 18.59 -10.18
C TRP A 280 -6.88 20.02 -10.56
N ASP A 281 -6.72 20.98 -9.67
CA ASP A 281 -6.72 20.96 -8.20
C ASP A 281 -8.02 21.52 -7.56
N PHE A 282 -9.12 21.55 -8.32
CA PHE A 282 -10.43 21.94 -7.78
C PHE A 282 -11.10 20.78 -7.04
N LYS A 283 -10.85 19.54 -7.48
CA LYS A 283 -11.40 18.31 -6.92
C LYS A 283 -10.32 17.28 -6.64
N GLU A 284 -10.60 16.44 -5.64
CA GLU A 284 -9.91 15.18 -5.38
C GLU A 284 -10.99 14.10 -5.18
N GLY A 285 -11.13 13.19 -6.12
CA GLY A 285 -12.23 12.23 -6.15
C GLY A 285 -13.60 12.89 -6.22
N PRO A 286 -14.55 12.47 -5.38
CA PRO A 286 -15.88 13.05 -5.33
C PRO A 286 -15.93 14.41 -4.62
N ASP A 287 -14.91 14.77 -3.85
CA ASP A 287 -14.91 15.94 -2.96
C ASP A 287 -14.24 17.14 -3.62
N CYS A 288 -14.59 18.36 -3.18
CA CYS A 288 -13.82 19.55 -3.50
C CYS A 288 -12.51 19.56 -2.73
N PHE A 289 -11.40 19.87 -3.41
CA PHE A 289 -10.08 19.90 -2.76
C PHE A 289 -9.95 21.16 -1.88
N GLU A 290 -9.62 20.97 -0.59
CA GLU A 290 -9.44 22.01 0.42
C GLU A 290 -10.55 23.08 0.51
N ALA A 291 -11.79 22.73 0.07
CA ALA A 291 -12.92 23.64 0.06
C ALA A 291 -14.25 22.91 0.31
N ASP A 292 -15.22 23.59 0.94
CA ASP A 292 -16.57 23.01 1.15
C ASP A 292 -17.36 22.93 -0.16
N THR A 293 -17.03 23.77 -1.14
CA THR A 293 -17.71 23.83 -2.47
C THR A 293 -16.74 24.31 -3.55
N CYS A 294 -16.87 23.77 -4.74
CA CYS A 294 -16.09 24.14 -5.92
C CYS A 294 -16.98 24.24 -7.16
N ASP A 295 -16.45 24.84 -8.22
CA ASP A 295 -17.14 24.87 -9.53
C ASP A 295 -16.86 23.55 -10.27
N GLU A 296 -17.89 22.74 -10.42
CA GLU A 296 -17.82 21.46 -11.12
C GLU A 296 -18.20 21.56 -12.60
N THR A 297 -18.41 22.78 -13.11
CA THR A 297 -18.80 22.98 -14.51
C THR A 297 -17.72 22.46 -15.45
N ASP A 298 -18.12 21.58 -16.39
CA ASP A 298 -17.25 20.95 -17.38
C ASP A 298 -16.18 19.98 -16.83
N LEU A 299 -16.21 19.68 -15.53
CA LEU A 299 -15.36 18.64 -14.95
C LEU A 299 -15.91 17.23 -15.19
N VAL A 300 -15.02 16.28 -15.43
CA VAL A 300 -15.38 14.87 -15.59
C VAL A 300 -15.06 14.12 -14.30
N PRO A 301 -16.05 13.51 -13.64
CA PRO A 301 -15.80 12.72 -12.45
C PRO A 301 -15.06 11.43 -12.79
N PRO A 302 -14.26 10.87 -11.85
CA PRO A 302 -13.62 9.57 -12.03
C PRO A 302 -14.65 8.44 -12.18
N VAL A 303 -14.28 7.41 -12.94
CA VAL A 303 -15.09 6.19 -13.10
C VAL A 303 -15.09 5.37 -11.81
N ALA A 304 -13.96 5.36 -11.10
CA ALA A 304 -13.80 4.74 -9.80
C ALA A 304 -12.85 5.56 -8.94
N TYR A 305 -13.06 5.51 -7.65
CA TYR A 305 -12.18 6.13 -6.66
C TYR A 305 -12.21 5.34 -5.36
N TYR A 306 -11.14 5.44 -4.58
CA TYR A 306 -11.06 4.82 -3.27
C TYR A 306 -10.25 5.68 -2.30
N ARG A 307 -10.51 5.52 -1.01
CA ARG A 307 -9.87 6.34 0.03
C ARG A 307 -8.37 6.12 0.08
N ASN A 308 -7.62 7.22 0.11
CA ASN A 308 -6.23 7.22 0.49
C ASN A 308 -6.13 7.14 2.02
N ILE A 309 -5.97 5.92 2.53
CA ILE A 309 -5.80 5.65 3.95
C ILE A 309 -4.33 5.25 4.12
N SER A 310 -3.54 6.05 4.80
CA SER A 310 -2.15 5.70 5.17
C SER A 310 -1.17 5.47 4.01
N SER A 311 -1.21 6.29 2.98
CA SER A 311 -0.47 6.17 1.72
C SER A 311 -1.08 5.16 0.75
N ALA A 312 -1.79 5.66 -0.23
CA ALA A 312 -2.24 4.92 -1.39
C ALA A 312 -1.55 5.48 -2.64
N SER A 313 -1.47 4.68 -3.67
CA SER A 313 -1.02 5.11 -4.99
C SER A 313 -1.62 4.18 -6.03
N VAL A 314 -2.61 4.68 -6.75
CA VAL A 314 -3.29 3.91 -7.79
C VAL A 314 -2.33 3.58 -8.94
N ILE A 315 -2.35 2.34 -9.36
CA ILE A 315 -1.61 1.82 -10.50
C ILE A 315 -2.61 1.30 -11.53
N ALA A 316 -2.76 2.03 -12.62
CA ALA A 316 -3.59 1.57 -13.74
C ALA A 316 -2.97 0.35 -14.42
N GLY A 317 -3.82 -0.56 -14.86
CA GLY A 317 -3.47 -1.69 -15.70
C GLY A 317 -4.15 -1.58 -17.06
N HIS A 318 -4.86 -2.63 -17.46
CA HIS A 318 -5.49 -2.74 -18.77
C HIS A 318 -6.92 -3.25 -18.65
N VAL A 319 -7.74 -3.01 -19.67
CA VAL A 319 -9.01 -3.73 -19.83
C VAL A 319 -8.68 -5.18 -20.18
N TYR A 320 -9.12 -6.12 -19.36
CA TYR A 320 -8.82 -7.52 -19.61
C TYR A 320 -9.51 -8.03 -20.88
N ARG A 321 -8.72 -8.48 -21.85
CA ARG A 321 -9.15 -8.99 -23.15
C ARG A 321 -8.62 -10.40 -23.46
N GLY A 322 -8.00 -11.04 -22.45
CA GLY A 322 -7.60 -12.43 -22.52
C GLY A 322 -8.77 -13.40 -22.50
N THR A 323 -8.46 -14.69 -22.66
CA THR A 323 -9.47 -15.76 -22.72
C THR A 323 -9.47 -16.68 -21.51
N GLN A 324 -8.41 -16.62 -20.67
CA GLN A 324 -8.26 -17.53 -19.54
C GLN A 324 -9.12 -17.15 -18.34
N LEU A 325 -9.55 -15.88 -18.24
CA LEU A 325 -10.31 -15.33 -17.12
C LEU A 325 -11.65 -14.72 -17.58
N PRO A 326 -12.61 -15.52 -18.08
CA PRO A 326 -13.87 -15.01 -18.62
C PRO A 326 -14.71 -14.24 -17.60
N ALA A 327 -14.52 -14.50 -16.30
CA ALA A 327 -15.24 -13.79 -15.23
C ALA A 327 -14.92 -12.30 -15.13
N ILE A 328 -13.75 -11.88 -15.61
CA ILE A 328 -13.30 -10.48 -15.58
C ILE A 328 -13.20 -9.84 -16.97
N ALA A 329 -13.70 -10.54 -18.00
CA ALA A 329 -13.63 -10.03 -19.36
C ALA A 329 -14.31 -8.65 -19.50
N GLY A 330 -13.55 -7.69 -20.06
CA GLY A 330 -13.98 -6.31 -20.24
C GLY A 330 -13.98 -5.45 -18.97
N LEU A 331 -13.45 -5.92 -17.85
CA LEU A 331 -13.13 -5.07 -16.71
C LEU A 331 -11.80 -4.37 -16.94
N PHE A 332 -11.73 -3.09 -16.60
CA PHE A 332 -10.46 -2.40 -16.42
C PHE A 332 -9.84 -2.85 -15.09
N ILE A 333 -8.63 -3.39 -15.15
CA ILE A 333 -7.90 -3.92 -13.99
C ILE A 333 -6.94 -2.85 -13.48
N TYR A 334 -6.93 -2.62 -12.18
CA TYR A 334 -6.01 -1.70 -11.52
C TYR A 334 -5.65 -2.19 -10.11
N THR A 335 -4.62 -1.62 -9.54
CA THR A 335 -4.13 -1.99 -8.20
C THR A 335 -3.66 -0.76 -7.45
N ASP A 336 -3.23 -0.97 -6.21
CA ASP A 336 -2.56 0.03 -5.39
C ASP A 336 -1.14 -0.45 -5.06
N PHE A 337 -0.16 0.46 -5.18
CA PHE A 337 1.25 0.14 -4.96
C PHE A 337 1.52 -0.35 -3.53
N TYR A 338 0.88 0.24 -2.53
CA TYR A 338 1.11 -0.07 -1.12
C TYR A 338 0.23 -1.22 -0.62
N ARG A 339 -1.02 -1.27 -1.04
CA ARG A 339 -2.00 -2.27 -0.57
C ARG A 339 -1.91 -3.60 -1.31
N GLY A 340 -1.56 -3.54 -2.60
CA GLY A 340 -1.57 -4.72 -3.46
C GLY A 340 -2.96 -5.29 -3.74
N THR A 341 -4.03 -4.61 -3.35
CA THR A 341 -5.39 -5.00 -3.74
C THR A 341 -5.57 -4.79 -5.23
N ILE A 342 -6.14 -5.78 -5.92
CA ILE A 342 -6.45 -5.71 -7.35
C ILE A 342 -7.96 -5.56 -7.51
N TRP A 343 -8.37 -4.53 -8.22
CA TRP A 343 -9.77 -4.26 -8.54
C TRP A 343 -10.04 -4.39 -10.03
N GLY A 344 -11.31 -4.56 -10.34
CA GLY A 344 -11.84 -4.44 -11.69
C GLY A 344 -13.06 -3.53 -11.72
N VAL A 345 -13.18 -2.70 -12.77
CA VAL A 345 -14.30 -1.77 -12.92
C VAL A 345 -14.76 -1.68 -14.37
N LYS A 346 -16.03 -1.36 -14.57
CA LYS A 346 -16.61 -0.91 -15.85
C LYS A 346 -17.27 0.45 -15.66
N PRO A 347 -17.37 1.27 -16.70
CA PRO A 347 -18.12 2.51 -16.60
C PRO A 347 -19.55 2.27 -16.11
N GLY A 348 -19.95 3.04 -15.07
CA GLY A 348 -21.29 2.94 -14.48
C GLY A 348 -21.52 1.75 -13.54
N SER A 349 -20.46 1.04 -13.14
CA SER A 349 -20.53 0.01 -12.10
C SER A 349 -19.61 0.35 -10.93
N GLU A 350 -19.93 -0.16 -9.75
CA GLU A 350 -19.03 -0.13 -8.61
C GLU A 350 -17.80 -1.00 -8.87
N PRO A 351 -16.61 -0.61 -8.40
CA PRO A 351 -15.42 -1.44 -8.43
C PRO A 351 -15.63 -2.76 -7.65
N VAL A 352 -15.05 -3.84 -8.16
CA VAL A 352 -15.06 -5.13 -7.49
C VAL A 352 -13.64 -5.55 -7.11
N VAL A 353 -13.43 -5.99 -5.88
CA VAL A 353 -12.17 -6.60 -5.46
C VAL A 353 -12.02 -7.96 -6.13
N LEU A 354 -10.93 -8.15 -6.83
CA LEU A 354 -10.61 -9.38 -7.57
C LEU A 354 -9.57 -10.24 -6.87
N ALA A 355 -8.61 -9.62 -6.21
CA ALA A 355 -7.58 -10.29 -5.42
C ALA A 355 -6.98 -9.35 -4.37
N ASP A 356 -6.48 -9.95 -3.31
CA ASP A 356 -5.61 -9.31 -2.32
C ASP A 356 -4.21 -9.95 -2.44
N ALA A 357 -3.30 -9.24 -3.10
CA ALA A 357 -1.92 -9.69 -3.29
C ALA A 357 -1.02 -9.43 -2.07
N GLY A 358 -1.55 -8.78 -1.04
CA GLY A 358 -0.76 -8.23 0.06
C GLY A 358 0.11 -7.04 -0.37
N ALA A 359 0.78 -6.40 0.55
CA ALA A 359 1.65 -5.25 0.29
C ALA A 359 2.92 -5.68 -0.49
N ARG A 360 2.81 -5.80 -1.81
CA ARG A 360 3.89 -6.30 -2.68
C ARG A 360 4.62 -5.22 -3.47
N GLY A 361 4.17 -3.97 -3.47
CA GLY A 361 4.74 -2.93 -4.32
C GLY A 361 4.43 -3.15 -5.81
N LEU A 362 3.20 -3.52 -6.14
CA LEU A 362 2.76 -3.66 -7.52
C LEU A 362 2.80 -2.31 -8.23
N VAL A 363 3.61 -2.18 -9.29
CA VAL A 363 3.95 -0.90 -9.91
C VAL A 363 3.43 -0.76 -11.33
N GLY A 364 2.92 -1.82 -11.93
CA GLY A 364 2.41 -1.84 -13.30
C GLY A 364 1.85 -3.19 -13.69
N PHE A 365 1.29 -3.22 -14.89
CA PHE A 365 0.85 -4.44 -15.55
C PHE A 365 1.43 -4.51 -16.96
N GLY A 366 1.79 -5.71 -17.40
CA GLY A 366 2.08 -6.01 -18.80
C GLY A 366 0.92 -6.75 -19.44
N GLU A 367 0.54 -6.33 -20.65
CA GLU A 367 -0.45 -7.04 -21.45
C GLU A 367 0.26 -7.85 -22.55
N ALA A 368 0.05 -9.17 -22.53
CA ALA A 368 0.59 -10.04 -23.56
C ALA A 368 -0.18 -9.93 -24.88
N ALA A 369 0.41 -10.41 -25.97
CA ALA A 369 -0.22 -10.38 -27.29
C ALA A 369 -1.59 -11.09 -27.34
N ASP A 370 -1.82 -12.10 -26.48
CA ASP A 370 -3.08 -12.82 -26.33
C ASP A 370 -4.09 -12.14 -25.39
N GLY A 371 -3.72 -10.98 -24.81
CA GLY A 371 -4.57 -10.21 -23.89
C GLY A 371 -4.53 -10.67 -22.43
N GLU A 372 -3.66 -11.64 -22.11
CA GLU A 372 -3.43 -12.04 -20.72
C GLU A 372 -2.60 -11.00 -19.97
N LEU A 373 -2.87 -10.81 -18.68
CA LEU A 373 -2.24 -9.77 -17.88
C LEU A 373 -1.22 -10.33 -16.88
N TYR A 374 -0.14 -9.58 -16.73
CA TYR A 374 0.96 -9.87 -15.82
C TYR A 374 1.18 -8.67 -14.89
N ALA A 375 1.07 -8.85 -13.59
CA ALA A 375 1.39 -7.82 -12.61
C ALA A 375 2.90 -7.78 -12.38
N LEU A 376 3.45 -6.57 -12.26
CA LEU A 376 4.86 -6.31 -12.05
C LEU A 376 5.08 -5.76 -10.64
N ASP A 377 5.95 -6.44 -9.88
CA ASP A 377 6.38 -6.04 -8.56
C ASP A 377 7.72 -5.28 -8.65
N TYR A 378 7.81 -4.13 -8.03
CA TYR A 378 9.01 -3.30 -8.02
C TYR A 378 10.24 -4.02 -7.43
N GLN A 379 10.04 -5.02 -6.57
CA GLN A 379 11.08 -5.86 -6.00
C GLN A 379 11.53 -7.01 -6.93
N GLY A 380 11.09 -7.00 -8.18
CA GLY A 380 11.52 -7.92 -9.22
C GLY A 380 10.62 -9.13 -9.44
N GLY A 381 9.38 -9.08 -8.96
CA GLY A 381 8.34 -10.10 -9.20
C GLY A 381 7.59 -9.89 -10.50
N ILE A 382 7.38 -10.97 -11.28
CA ILE A 382 6.44 -10.98 -12.40
C ILE A 382 5.39 -12.06 -12.09
N TYR A 383 4.11 -11.66 -12.09
CA TYR A 383 3.01 -12.53 -11.69
C TYR A 383 1.95 -12.56 -12.78
N HIS A 384 1.62 -13.75 -13.26
CA HIS A 384 0.49 -13.96 -14.16
C HIS A 384 -0.82 -13.95 -13.36
N LEU A 385 -1.83 -13.22 -13.81
CA LEU A 385 -3.16 -13.28 -13.24
C LEU A 385 -3.81 -14.61 -13.62
N ARG A 386 -4.27 -15.36 -12.63
CA ARG A 386 -4.94 -16.66 -12.80
C ARG A 386 -6.29 -16.65 -12.10
N ALA A 387 -7.19 -17.54 -12.53
CA ALA A 387 -8.37 -17.79 -11.73
C ALA A 387 -7.97 -18.34 -10.35
N ALA A 388 -8.52 -17.79 -9.29
CA ALA A 388 -8.30 -18.34 -7.97
C ALA A 388 -8.85 -19.76 -7.87
N SER A 389 -8.15 -20.62 -7.15
CA SER A 389 -8.68 -21.94 -6.83
C SER A 389 -9.95 -21.81 -5.99
N PRO A 390 -10.97 -22.67 -6.19
CA PRO A 390 -12.12 -22.68 -5.29
C PRO A 390 -11.66 -22.79 -3.83
N PRO A 391 -12.24 -22.00 -2.92
CA PRO A 391 -11.84 -22.02 -1.53
C PRO A 391 -12.08 -23.40 -0.91
N GLU A 392 -11.03 -24.03 -0.34
CA GLU A 392 -11.15 -25.24 0.44
C GLU A 392 -11.18 -24.90 1.94
N GLY A 393 -12.22 -25.33 2.64
CA GLY A 393 -12.36 -25.15 4.08
C GLY A 393 -13.39 -24.11 4.51
N PRO A 394 -13.67 -24.01 5.80
CA PRO A 394 -14.59 -23.02 6.35
C PRO A 394 -13.96 -21.63 6.29
N GLY A 395 -14.73 -20.66 5.84
CA GLY A 395 -14.36 -19.24 5.94
C GLY A 395 -14.24 -18.77 7.39
N LEU A 396 -13.74 -17.55 7.59
CA LEU A 396 -13.88 -16.89 8.89
C LEU A 396 -15.35 -16.79 9.26
N PRO A 397 -15.70 -17.01 10.54
CA PRO A 397 -17.04 -16.75 11.01
C PRO A 397 -17.47 -15.30 10.74
N ASP A 398 -18.71 -15.11 10.29
CA ASP A 398 -19.26 -13.78 10.07
C ASP A 398 -19.40 -12.99 11.37
N LEU A 399 -19.55 -13.68 12.51
CA LEU A 399 -19.66 -13.10 13.84
C LEU A 399 -18.36 -13.27 14.63
N LEU A 400 -17.93 -12.21 15.32
CA LEU A 400 -16.70 -12.20 16.12
C LEU A 400 -16.71 -13.27 17.22
N SER A 401 -17.85 -13.47 17.89
CA SER A 401 -18.03 -14.51 18.91
C SER A 401 -17.78 -15.92 18.40
N GLY A 402 -17.99 -16.17 17.08
CA GLY A 402 -17.73 -17.45 16.44
C GLY A 402 -16.26 -17.74 16.18
N THR A 403 -15.36 -16.76 16.32
CA THR A 403 -13.94 -16.92 15.99
C THR A 403 -13.13 -17.67 17.05
N GLY A 404 -13.62 -17.74 18.27
CA GLY A 404 -12.86 -18.21 19.43
C GLY A 404 -11.78 -17.23 19.92
N CYS A 405 -11.61 -16.06 19.25
CA CYS A 405 -10.64 -15.03 19.61
C CYS A 405 -11.15 -14.05 20.68
N VAL A 406 -12.43 -14.16 21.03
CA VAL A 406 -13.10 -13.43 22.12
C VAL A 406 -13.86 -14.41 23.00
N ALA A 407 -14.22 -13.98 24.23
CA ALA A 407 -15.04 -14.82 25.11
C ALA A 407 -16.47 -14.91 24.57
N VAL A 408 -17.01 -16.11 24.48
CA VAL A 408 -18.37 -16.35 23.94
C VAL A 408 -19.46 -15.64 24.78
N ALA A 409 -19.26 -15.58 26.10
CA ALA A 409 -20.20 -14.92 27.01
C ALA A 409 -20.05 -13.39 27.05
N ASP A 410 -18.91 -12.87 26.62
CA ASP A 410 -18.58 -11.44 26.54
C ASP A 410 -17.66 -11.19 25.38
N PRO A 411 -18.19 -10.96 24.16
CA PRO A 411 -17.35 -10.74 22.97
C PRO A 411 -16.45 -9.51 23.03
N GLN A 412 -16.60 -8.65 24.03
CA GLN A 412 -15.69 -7.53 24.30
C GLN A 412 -14.49 -7.92 25.16
N GLY A 413 -14.45 -9.13 25.70
CA GLY A 413 -13.41 -9.64 26.58
C GLY A 413 -12.54 -10.72 25.95
N PRO A 414 -11.35 -10.95 26.52
CA PRO A 414 -10.47 -12.03 26.08
C PRO A 414 -11.03 -13.41 26.45
N PRO A 415 -10.82 -14.44 25.61
CA PRO A 415 -11.09 -15.82 26.00
C PRO A 415 -10.07 -16.26 27.08
N ALA A 416 -10.38 -17.31 27.81
CA ALA A 416 -9.57 -17.77 28.96
C ALA A 416 -8.10 -18.09 28.64
N HIS A 417 -7.81 -18.46 27.38
CA HIS A 417 -6.47 -18.79 26.92
C HIS A 417 -5.69 -17.59 26.34
N ALA A 418 -6.30 -16.40 26.29
CA ALA A 418 -5.65 -15.20 25.78
C ALA A 418 -4.94 -14.42 26.89
N ILE A 419 -3.91 -13.70 26.51
CA ILE A 419 -3.06 -12.92 27.40
C ILE A 419 -3.29 -11.44 27.11
N ALA A 420 -3.94 -10.75 28.05
CA ALA A 420 -4.11 -9.31 27.96
C ALA A 420 -2.75 -8.62 28.13
N TYR A 421 -2.53 -7.56 27.34
CA TYR A 421 -1.34 -6.72 27.45
C TYR A 421 -1.69 -5.26 27.24
N ASP A 422 -0.81 -4.39 27.71
CA ASP A 422 -0.94 -2.96 27.55
C ASP A 422 0.43 -2.33 27.20
N LEU A 423 0.43 -1.16 26.59
CA LEU A 423 1.61 -0.50 26.05
C LEU A 423 1.94 0.76 26.88
N ASN A 424 3.22 1.15 26.91
CA ASN A 424 3.67 2.38 27.55
C ASN A 424 3.12 3.62 26.85
N LEU A 425 3.06 3.56 25.50
CA LEU A 425 2.52 4.61 24.65
C LEU A 425 1.51 4.01 23.68
N ASP A 426 0.37 4.68 23.53
CA ASP A 426 -0.63 4.28 22.54
C ASP A 426 -0.27 4.78 21.15
N PHE A 427 -0.43 3.90 20.17
CA PHE A 427 -0.55 4.29 18.78
C PHE A 427 -1.83 5.11 18.59
N TRP A 428 -1.71 6.33 18.05
CA TRP A 428 -2.86 7.21 17.84
C TRP A 428 -3.89 6.59 16.89
N SER A 429 -5.15 6.69 17.22
CA SER A 429 -6.27 6.21 16.41
C SER A 429 -7.50 7.05 16.70
N ASP A 430 -7.53 8.29 16.23
CA ASP A 430 -8.64 9.24 16.28
C ASP A 430 -9.29 9.37 17.68
N GLY A 431 -8.46 9.35 18.72
CA GLY A 431 -8.87 9.44 20.11
C GLY A 431 -9.51 8.18 20.70
N ALA A 432 -9.57 7.08 19.95
CA ALA A 432 -10.10 5.82 20.46
C ALA A 432 -9.16 5.15 21.47
N SER A 433 -9.71 4.72 22.60
CA SER A 433 -9.02 3.82 23.52
C SER A 433 -9.03 2.38 23.00
N LYS A 434 -8.13 1.54 23.53
CA LYS A 434 -7.94 0.18 23.00
C LYS A 434 -7.83 -0.84 24.13
N ARG A 435 -8.45 -2.00 23.93
CA ARG A 435 -8.16 -3.23 24.69
C ARG A 435 -7.43 -4.20 23.75
N ARG A 436 -6.42 -4.88 24.32
CA ARG A 436 -5.53 -5.74 23.53
C ARG A 436 -5.27 -7.06 24.24
N TRP A 437 -5.21 -8.13 23.47
CA TRP A 437 -4.72 -9.41 23.94
C TRP A 437 -4.07 -10.19 22.79
N MET A 438 -3.23 -11.12 23.19
CA MET A 438 -2.61 -12.05 22.27
C MET A 438 -2.99 -13.49 22.59
N VAL A 439 -2.98 -14.32 21.57
CA VAL A 439 -3.13 -15.77 21.69
C VAL A 439 -1.91 -16.38 21.03
N VAL A 440 -1.22 -17.26 21.78
CA VAL A 440 -0.02 -17.96 21.30
C VAL A 440 -0.27 -19.45 21.43
N PRO A 441 0.12 -20.29 20.44
CA PRO A 441 -0.06 -21.74 20.51
C PRO A 441 0.59 -22.38 21.74
N ASP A 442 -0.07 -23.39 22.31
CA ASP A 442 0.45 -24.13 23.45
C ASP A 442 1.81 -24.80 23.11
N GLY A 443 2.81 -24.53 23.95
CA GLY A 443 4.15 -25.12 23.81
C GLY A 443 5.09 -24.32 22.89
N ASP A 444 4.60 -23.30 22.22
CA ASP A 444 5.42 -22.38 21.44
C ASP A 444 5.91 -21.18 22.28
N SER A 445 6.90 -20.48 21.78
CA SER A 445 7.46 -19.31 22.46
C SER A 445 7.69 -18.15 21.49
N ILE A 446 7.59 -16.95 22.04
CA ILE A 446 7.89 -15.69 21.35
C ILE A 446 9.41 -15.51 21.31
N THR A 447 9.95 -15.08 20.18
CA THR A 447 11.34 -14.64 20.05
C THR A 447 11.40 -13.12 19.97
N VAL A 448 12.50 -12.55 20.47
CA VAL A 448 12.72 -11.10 20.45
C VAL A 448 13.94 -10.83 19.58
N ASP A 449 13.79 -9.98 18.59
CA ASP A 449 14.85 -9.60 17.68
C ASP A 449 15.85 -8.63 18.34
N PRO A 450 17.04 -8.45 17.76
CA PRO A 450 18.03 -7.49 18.28
C PRO A 450 17.51 -6.05 18.41
N ASP A 451 16.56 -5.67 17.55
CA ASP A 451 15.89 -4.35 17.57
C ASP A 451 14.82 -4.22 18.66
N GLY A 452 14.47 -5.33 19.31
CA GLY A 452 13.45 -5.38 20.37
C GLY A 452 12.06 -5.76 19.87
N ASP A 453 11.88 -5.93 18.57
CA ASP A 453 10.61 -6.36 17.96
C ASP A 453 10.33 -7.84 18.26
N TRP A 454 9.08 -8.20 18.40
CA TRP A 454 8.65 -9.53 18.81
C TRP A 454 8.16 -10.37 17.65
N GLN A 455 8.70 -11.57 17.54
CA GLN A 455 8.30 -12.57 16.55
C GLN A 455 7.42 -13.64 17.21
N LEU A 456 6.13 -13.61 16.88
CA LEU A 456 5.17 -14.60 17.37
C LEU A 456 5.18 -15.84 16.47
N PRO A 457 4.99 -17.06 17.00
CA PRO A 457 4.95 -18.29 16.19
C PRO A 457 3.74 -18.35 15.27
N ALA A 458 3.78 -19.20 14.24
CA ALA A 458 2.61 -19.48 13.39
C ALA A 458 1.44 -19.99 14.24
N GLY A 459 0.23 -19.61 13.90
CA GLY A 459 -0.97 -19.88 14.70
C GLY A 459 -1.26 -18.84 15.78
N SER A 460 -0.41 -17.83 15.96
CA SER A 460 -0.67 -16.73 16.90
C SER A 460 -1.69 -15.74 16.36
N ALA A 461 -2.42 -15.09 17.28
CA ALA A 461 -3.35 -14.01 16.95
C ALA A 461 -3.17 -12.81 17.88
N LEU A 462 -3.21 -11.62 17.32
CA LEU A 462 -3.30 -10.36 18.04
C LEU A 462 -4.71 -9.82 17.88
N VAL A 463 -5.34 -9.46 18.98
CA VAL A 463 -6.69 -8.92 18.99
C VAL A 463 -6.66 -7.52 19.58
N LYS A 464 -7.30 -6.59 18.88
CA LYS A 464 -7.35 -5.18 19.27
C LYS A 464 -8.76 -4.66 19.06
N THR A 465 -9.43 -4.28 20.15
CA THR A 465 -10.74 -3.64 20.11
C THR A 465 -10.62 -2.17 20.41
N PHE A 466 -11.22 -1.34 19.55
CA PHE A 466 -11.23 0.12 19.62
C PHE A 466 -12.52 0.60 20.25
N TYR A 467 -12.41 1.55 21.19
CA TYR A 467 -13.53 2.11 21.92
C TYR A 467 -13.56 3.63 21.83
N ARG A 468 -14.76 4.19 21.71
CA ARG A 468 -15.03 5.62 21.92
C ARG A 468 -16.10 5.73 23.00
N ASP A 469 -15.81 6.46 24.07
CA ASP A 469 -16.69 6.60 25.22
C ASP A 469 -17.21 5.24 25.74
N GLU A 470 -16.31 4.28 25.92
CA GLU A 470 -16.57 2.89 26.36
C GLU A 470 -17.43 2.04 25.40
N ARG A 471 -17.88 2.60 24.27
CA ARG A 471 -18.59 1.87 23.23
C ARG A 471 -17.60 1.25 22.25
N PRO A 472 -17.64 -0.07 22.01
CA PRO A 472 -16.79 -0.69 21.01
C PRO A 472 -17.22 -0.25 19.61
N LEU A 473 -16.25 0.07 18.77
CA LEU A 473 -16.44 0.46 17.37
C LEU A 473 -16.04 -0.66 16.43
N GLU A 474 -14.87 -1.22 16.70
CA GLU A 474 -14.17 -2.13 15.81
C GLU A 474 -13.31 -3.12 16.60
N THR A 475 -13.25 -4.37 16.16
CA THR A 475 -12.24 -5.33 16.60
C THR A 475 -11.44 -5.80 15.39
N ARG A 476 -10.12 -5.69 15.46
CA ARG A 476 -9.18 -6.25 14.47
C ARG A 476 -8.56 -7.52 15.01
N LEU A 477 -8.65 -8.58 14.22
CA LEU A 477 -7.89 -9.80 14.41
C LEU A 477 -6.69 -9.76 13.45
N PHE A 478 -5.49 -9.89 13.95
CA PHE A 478 -4.28 -10.02 13.15
C PHE A 478 -3.65 -11.37 13.43
N VAL A 479 -3.75 -12.28 12.46
CA VAL A 479 -3.47 -13.70 12.64
C VAL A 479 -2.28 -14.13 11.82
N ARG A 480 -1.33 -14.83 12.46
CA ARG A 480 -0.25 -15.53 11.75
C ARG A 480 -0.72 -16.94 11.43
N HIS A 481 -1.05 -17.16 10.17
CA HIS A 481 -1.59 -18.44 9.70
C HIS A 481 -0.55 -19.58 9.70
N ASP A 482 -0.99 -20.79 9.44
CA ASP A 482 -0.18 -22.01 9.37
C ASP A 482 0.87 -21.99 8.26
N ASP A 483 0.66 -21.20 7.21
CA ASP A 483 1.65 -20.90 6.16
C ASP A 483 2.73 -19.90 6.58
N GLY A 484 2.65 -19.40 7.81
CA GLY A 484 3.57 -18.41 8.39
C GLY A 484 3.28 -16.97 8.01
N ALA A 485 2.34 -16.71 7.10
CA ALA A 485 1.98 -15.34 6.70
C ALA A 485 0.95 -14.72 7.65
N TRP A 486 1.03 -13.39 7.80
CA TRP A 486 0.09 -12.62 8.56
C TRP A 486 -1.10 -12.14 7.70
N ALA A 487 -2.28 -12.04 8.32
CA ALA A 487 -3.43 -11.39 7.71
C ALA A 487 -4.30 -10.69 8.76
N GLY A 488 -4.85 -9.52 8.38
CA GLY A 488 -5.76 -8.73 9.20
C GLY A 488 -7.22 -8.97 8.84
N TYR A 489 -8.11 -8.92 9.84
CA TYR A 489 -9.55 -9.08 9.67
C TYR A 489 -10.28 -8.09 10.57
N THR A 490 -11.17 -7.33 9.95
CA THR A 490 -11.90 -6.24 10.61
C THR A 490 -13.33 -6.66 10.91
N TYR A 491 -13.74 -6.54 12.17
CA TYR A 491 -15.11 -6.76 12.65
C TYR A 491 -15.70 -5.45 13.14
N ALA A 492 -16.83 -5.05 12.60
CA ALA A 492 -17.54 -3.83 13.01
C ALA A 492 -18.63 -4.17 14.04
N TRP A 493 -18.62 -3.46 15.15
CA TRP A 493 -19.61 -3.64 16.23
C TRP A 493 -20.97 -3.06 15.85
N ASP A 494 -22.02 -3.73 16.29
CA ASP A 494 -23.37 -3.17 16.27
C ASP A 494 -23.50 -1.95 17.23
N ALA A 495 -24.55 -1.17 17.07
CA ALA A 495 -24.77 0.03 17.88
C ALA A 495 -24.94 -0.27 19.38
N GLY A 496 -25.31 -1.49 19.73
CA GLY A 496 -25.48 -1.95 21.11
C GLY A 496 -24.22 -2.50 21.76
N GLY A 497 -23.16 -2.73 20.97
CA GLY A 497 -21.92 -3.34 21.44
C GLY A 497 -22.07 -4.80 21.87
N ALA A 498 -23.08 -5.50 21.36
CA ALA A 498 -23.37 -6.88 21.73
C ALA A 498 -22.64 -7.90 20.85
N GLU A 499 -22.41 -7.58 19.58
CA GLU A 499 -21.75 -8.46 18.63
C GLU A 499 -21.08 -7.62 17.53
N ALA A 500 -20.06 -8.20 16.89
CA ALA A 500 -19.39 -7.58 15.75
C ALA A 500 -19.41 -8.50 14.52
N THR A 501 -19.58 -7.89 13.35
CA THR A 501 -19.70 -8.58 12.07
C THR A 501 -18.48 -8.35 11.21
N LEU A 502 -17.98 -9.42 10.56
CA LEU A 502 -16.85 -9.37 9.63
C LEU A 502 -17.16 -8.47 8.44
N LEU A 503 -16.26 -7.53 8.16
CA LEU A 503 -16.31 -6.71 6.96
C LEU A 503 -15.61 -7.43 5.80
N GLY A 504 -16.24 -7.37 4.62
CA GLY A 504 -15.69 -7.97 3.40
C GLY A 504 -14.67 -7.07 2.70
N ALA A 505 -14.71 -5.77 2.96
CA ALA A 505 -13.83 -4.73 2.41
C ALA A 505 -13.72 -3.59 3.42
N GLY A 506 -12.73 -2.71 3.21
CA GLY A 506 -12.61 -1.47 3.98
C GLY A 506 -13.79 -0.54 3.70
N GLU A 507 -14.21 0.20 4.71
CA GLU A 507 -15.30 1.18 4.58
C GLU A 507 -15.14 2.34 5.56
N THR A 508 -15.81 3.45 5.29
CA THR A 508 -15.88 4.59 6.21
C THR A 508 -17.32 4.78 6.68
N ARG A 509 -17.50 4.89 7.98
CA ARG A 509 -18.81 5.21 8.59
C ARG A 509 -18.71 6.51 9.40
N THR A 510 -19.73 7.34 9.31
CA THR A 510 -19.84 8.47 10.24
C THR A 510 -20.37 7.97 11.58
N ILE A 511 -19.55 8.07 12.63
CA ILE A 511 -19.90 7.68 13.99
C ILE A 511 -19.77 8.90 14.90
N ASP A 512 -20.87 9.29 15.54
CA ASP A 512 -20.95 10.47 16.41
C ASP A 512 -20.50 11.77 15.72
N GLY A 513 -20.81 11.90 14.41
CA GLY A 513 -20.49 13.07 13.60
C GLY A 513 -19.04 13.12 13.10
N GLN A 514 -18.25 12.10 13.33
CA GLN A 514 -16.87 11.99 12.83
C GLN A 514 -16.71 10.76 11.95
N PRO A 515 -15.92 10.84 10.87
CA PRO A 515 -15.59 9.68 10.08
C PRO A 515 -14.77 8.68 10.89
N TRP A 516 -15.14 7.41 10.82
CA TRP A 516 -14.36 6.28 11.33
C TRP A 516 -14.06 5.33 10.20
N ILE A 517 -12.78 5.04 10.01
CA ILE A 517 -12.30 4.21 8.91
C ILE A 517 -12.09 2.79 9.40
N PHE A 518 -12.81 1.85 8.81
CA PHE A 518 -12.57 0.42 8.96
C PHE A 518 -11.61 -0.01 7.86
N PRO A 519 -10.37 -0.45 8.19
CA PRO A 519 -9.39 -0.82 7.17
C PRO A 519 -9.76 -2.13 6.47
N ASP A 520 -9.31 -2.26 5.22
CA ASP A 520 -9.28 -3.54 4.55
C ASP A 520 -8.05 -4.39 4.96
N ARG A 521 -7.89 -5.56 4.35
CA ARG A 521 -6.79 -6.48 4.68
C ARG A 521 -5.42 -5.93 4.33
N GLY A 522 -5.32 -5.26 3.18
CA GLY A 522 -4.07 -4.64 2.71
C GLY A 522 -3.61 -3.52 3.63
N ASP A 523 -4.55 -2.69 4.11
CA ASP A 523 -4.26 -1.60 5.05
C ASP A 523 -3.60 -2.09 6.35
N CYS A 524 -3.96 -3.29 6.83
CA CYS A 524 -3.34 -3.86 8.02
C CYS A 524 -1.83 -4.09 7.85
N LEU A 525 -1.43 -4.63 6.70
CA LEU A 525 -0.03 -4.97 6.42
C LEU A 525 0.85 -3.74 6.18
N TYR A 526 0.26 -2.60 5.87
CA TYR A 526 1.01 -1.35 5.74
C TYR A 526 1.65 -0.92 7.07
N CYS A 527 0.86 -0.90 8.16
CA CYS A 527 1.39 -0.58 9.50
C CYS A 527 2.09 -1.78 10.14
N HIS A 528 1.56 -3.00 9.94
CA HIS A 528 2.17 -4.25 10.39
C HIS A 528 3.19 -4.73 9.36
N SER A 529 4.24 -3.94 9.13
CA SER A 529 5.25 -4.19 8.11
C SER A 529 6.21 -5.32 8.50
N GLU A 530 6.81 -5.98 7.50
CA GLU A 530 7.86 -6.99 7.72
C GLU A 530 9.07 -6.40 8.45
N ALA A 531 9.47 -5.17 8.08
CA ALA A 531 10.57 -4.46 8.70
C ALA A 531 10.37 -4.21 10.21
N ALA A 532 9.10 -4.15 10.67
CA ALA A 532 8.73 -4.03 12.09
C ALA A 532 8.25 -5.36 12.71
N GLY A 533 8.65 -6.51 12.14
CA GLY A 533 8.32 -7.83 12.65
C GLY A 533 6.83 -8.15 12.66
N PHE A 534 6.01 -7.43 11.92
CA PHE A 534 4.54 -7.50 11.85
C PHE A 534 3.79 -7.21 13.16
N SER A 535 4.48 -7.08 14.29
CA SER A 535 3.86 -7.11 15.62
C SER A 535 3.33 -5.76 16.13
N LEU A 536 3.43 -4.68 15.38
CA LEU A 536 3.07 -3.28 15.68
C LEU A 536 2.74 -2.99 17.16
N GLY A 537 3.71 -2.43 17.89
CA GLY A 537 3.62 -2.10 19.32
C GLY A 537 3.99 -3.23 20.29
N LEU A 538 4.11 -4.49 19.84
CA LEU A 538 4.68 -5.58 20.67
C LEU A 538 6.20 -5.55 20.54
N GLU A 539 6.81 -4.73 21.37
CA GLU A 539 8.25 -4.62 21.53
C GLU A 539 8.61 -4.51 23.01
N THR A 540 9.82 -4.88 23.35
CA THR A 540 10.25 -4.96 24.75
C THR A 540 10.10 -3.63 25.48
N SER A 541 10.48 -2.50 24.86
CA SER A 541 10.42 -1.15 25.43
C SER A 541 8.98 -0.68 25.75
N GLN A 542 7.99 -1.11 24.96
CA GLN A 542 6.58 -0.81 25.15
C GLN A 542 5.91 -1.65 26.23
N LEU A 543 6.42 -2.86 26.50
CA LEU A 543 5.83 -3.80 27.43
C LEU A 543 6.46 -3.75 28.84
N LEU A 544 7.43 -2.88 29.06
CA LEU A 544 8.05 -2.63 30.38
C LEU A 544 7.11 -1.81 31.27
N ARG A 545 5.95 -2.40 31.62
CA ARG A 545 4.97 -1.80 32.54
C ARG A 545 4.27 -2.86 33.36
N THR A 546 3.68 -2.41 34.46
CA THR A 546 2.84 -3.23 35.34
C THR A 546 1.37 -3.07 34.94
N ILE A 547 0.67 -4.20 34.80
CA ILE A 547 -0.77 -4.25 34.53
C ILE A 547 -1.49 -5.02 35.65
N PRO A 548 -2.82 -4.86 35.80
CA PRO A 548 -3.61 -5.73 36.68
C PRO A 548 -3.57 -7.18 36.21
N GLY A 549 -3.19 -8.09 37.09
CA GLY A 549 -3.31 -9.53 36.85
C GLY A 549 -4.78 -10.01 36.93
N PRO A 550 -5.05 -11.29 36.61
CA PRO A 550 -6.38 -11.88 36.72
C PRO A 550 -7.01 -11.78 38.13
N ASP A 551 -6.16 -11.69 39.14
CA ASP A 551 -6.54 -11.51 40.56
C ASP A 551 -6.63 -10.03 40.96
N GLY A 552 -6.51 -9.10 40.03
CA GLY A 552 -6.50 -7.65 40.24
C GLY A 552 -5.23 -7.11 40.89
N GLN A 553 -4.23 -7.96 41.17
CA GLN A 553 -2.95 -7.50 41.71
C GLN A 553 -2.03 -7.00 40.60
N PRO A 554 -1.23 -5.95 40.86
CA PRO A 554 -0.26 -5.46 39.87
C PRO A 554 0.78 -6.55 39.51
N ARG A 555 0.99 -6.78 38.21
CA ARG A 555 1.98 -7.72 37.69
C ARG A 555 2.83 -7.05 36.61
N ASP A 556 4.14 -7.32 36.64
CA ASP A 556 4.99 -6.98 35.51
C ASP A 556 4.67 -7.91 34.34
N GLN A 557 4.43 -7.34 33.16
CA GLN A 557 3.99 -8.10 31.99
C GLN A 557 5.04 -9.06 31.49
N LEU A 558 6.30 -8.65 31.48
CA LEU A 558 7.39 -9.49 30.99
C LEU A 558 7.67 -10.67 31.91
N ASP A 559 7.60 -10.45 33.24
CA ASP A 559 7.73 -11.53 34.23
C ASP A 559 6.59 -12.54 34.09
N ALA A 560 5.36 -12.05 33.89
CA ALA A 560 4.22 -12.93 33.66
C ALA A 560 4.38 -13.80 32.40
N LEU A 561 4.91 -13.25 31.31
CA LEU A 561 5.16 -13.99 30.07
C LEU A 561 6.28 -15.04 30.20
N VAL A 562 7.28 -14.75 31.03
CA VAL A 562 8.33 -15.74 31.38
C VAL A 562 7.74 -16.86 32.24
N GLU A 563 6.92 -16.53 33.26
CA GLU A 563 6.24 -17.53 34.10
C GLU A 563 5.31 -18.45 33.30
N LEU A 564 4.65 -17.92 32.26
CA LEU A 564 3.81 -18.68 31.34
C LEU A 564 4.63 -19.50 30.31
N GLY A 565 5.96 -19.35 30.28
CA GLY A 565 6.83 -20.05 29.34
C GLY A 565 6.80 -19.49 27.92
N LEU A 566 6.15 -18.35 27.69
CA LEU A 566 6.06 -17.70 26.38
C LEU A 566 7.32 -16.94 26.01
N LEU A 567 8.08 -16.48 27.00
CA LEU A 567 9.42 -15.95 26.84
C LEU A 567 10.41 -16.88 27.54
N ARG A 568 11.51 -17.23 26.87
CA ARG A 568 12.57 -18.09 27.46
C ARG A 568 13.32 -17.40 28.60
N ALA A 569 13.43 -16.09 28.53
CA ALA A 569 14.04 -15.22 29.53
C ALA A 569 13.46 -13.82 29.40
N ARG A 570 13.51 -13.06 30.51
CA ARG A 570 13.08 -11.66 30.49
C ARG A 570 14.02 -10.85 29.58
N PRO A 571 13.49 -10.24 28.50
CA PRO A 571 14.27 -9.32 27.69
C PRO A 571 14.55 -8.02 28.45
N THR A 572 15.62 -7.33 28.08
CA THR A 572 16.02 -6.06 28.69
C THR A 572 15.99 -4.94 27.67
N ALA A 573 15.34 -3.84 28.03
CA ALA A 573 15.33 -2.60 27.27
C ALA A 573 15.12 -1.43 28.25
N GLU A 574 15.33 -0.22 27.78
CA GLU A 574 14.84 0.97 28.50
C GLU A 574 13.37 1.20 28.12
N PRO A 575 12.49 1.53 29.08
CA PRO A 575 11.10 1.81 28.78
C PRO A 575 10.98 3.10 27.96
N LEU A 576 10.09 3.10 26.97
CA LEU A 576 9.74 4.32 26.28
C LEU A 576 9.07 5.31 27.25
N PRO A 577 9.52 6.57 27.28
CA PRO A 577 8.93 7.57 28.17
C PRO A 577 7.50 7.86 27.77
N ALA A 578 6.58 7.79 28.75
CA ALA A 578 5.17 8.14 28.54
C ALA A 578 5.02 9.64 28.20
N ALA A 579 3.97 9.97 27.43
CA ALA A 579 3.72 11.34 26.98
C ALA A 579 3.56 12.35 28.12
N ASP A 580 3.03 11.91 29.27
CA ASP A 580 2.77 12.69 30.48
C ASP A 580 3.84 12.51 31.57
N SER A 581 4.93 11.80 31.30
CA SER A 581 6.04 11.59 32.24
C SER A 581 6.89 12.83 32.43
N ASP A 582 7.74 12.83 33.47
CA ASP A 582 8.73 13.87 33.75
C ASP A 582 9.99 13.80 32.87
N ALA A 583 10.03 12.89 31.89
CA ALA A 583 11.14 12.77 30.95
C ALA A 583 11.29 14.04 30.09
N PRO A 584 12.50 14.36 29.60
CA PRO A 584 12.73 15.50 28.71
C PRO A 584 11.76 15.51 27.54
N LEU A 585 11.27 16.69 27.16
CA LEU A 585 10.30 16.85 26.06
C LEU A 585 10.79 16.19 24.76
N ALA A 586 12.10 16.33 24.46
CA ALA A 586 12.70 15.71 23.27
C ALA A 586 12.59 14.19 23.29
N ASP A 587 12.73 13.54 24.44
CA ASP A 587 12.64 12.09 24.55
C ASP A 587 11.18 11.63 24.45
N ARG A 588 10.22 12.38 25.04
CA ARG A 588 8.79 12.12 24.89
C ARG A 588 8.33 12.26 23.43
N ALA A 589 8.81 13.31 22.73
CA ALA A 589 8.51 13.51 21.32
C ALA A 589 9.11 12.40 20.45
N ARG A 590 10.34 11.98 20.72
CA ARG A 590 10.96 10.85 20.00
C ARG A 590 10.24 9.52 20.26
N ALA A 591 9.77 9.29 21.48
CA ALA A 591 8.98 8.11 21.80
C ALA A 591 7.62 8.12 21.05
N TYR A 592 7.00 9.30 20.92
CA TYR A 592 5.78 9.46 20.11
C TYR A 592 6.04 9.15 18.62
N LEU A 593 7.12 9.71 18.04
CA LEU A 593 7.52 9.43 16.65
C LEU A 593 7.84 7.94 16.44
N HIS A 594 8.51 7.32 17.40
CA HIS A 594 8.78 5.89 17.35
C HIS A 594 7.49 5.07 17.27
N VAL A 595 6.55 5.28 18.18
CA VAL A 595 5.31 4.50 18.25
C VAL A 595 4.41 4.72 17.04
N ASN A 596 4.33 5.94 16.51
CA ASN A 596 3.36 6.29 15.48
C ASN A 596 3.93 6.25 14.05
N CYS A 597 5.24 6.33 13.87
CA CYS A 597 5.84 6.52 12.55
C CYS A 597 6.93 5.48 12.22
N SER A 598 7.62 4.90 13.23
CA SER A 598 8.80 4.06 12.95
C SER A 598 8.49 2.70 12.32
N SER A 599 7.24 2.24 12.34
CA SER A 599 6.85 1.03 11.61
C SER A 599 7.03 1.18 10.09
N CYS A 600 6.89 2.41 9.59
CA CYS A 600 7.08 2.75 8.18
C CYS A 600 8.43 3.44 7.95
N HIS A 601 8.81 4.42 8.82
CA HIS A 601 10.02 5.21 8.69
C HIS A 601 11.20 4.57 9.46
N ARG A 602 11.74 3.51 8.89
CA ARG A 602 12.92 2.77 9.34
C ARG A 602 13.62 2.12 8.14
N PRO A 603 14.87 1.66 8.24
CA PRO A 603 15.48 0.87 7.18
C PRO A 603 14.58 -0.30 6.78
N ASP A 604 14.44 -0.53 5.47
CA ASP A 604 13.58 -1.56 4.87
C ASP A 604 12.08 -1.44 5.18
N GLY A 605 11.66 -0.34 5.80
CA GLY A 605 10.24 -0.02 6.00
C GLY A 605 9.56 0.42 4.70
N PRO A 606 8.23 0.38 4.63
CA PRO A 606 7.47 0.76 3.41
C PRO A 606 7.81 2.17 2.92
N ASP A 607 8.09 3.11 3.82
CA ASP A 607 8.51 4.48 3.51
C ASP A 607 10.02 4.72 3.63
N GLY A 608 10.84 3.67 3.63
CA GLY A 608 12.31 3.73 3.74
C GLY A 608 13.01 4.58 2.67
N ARG A 609 12.30 4.98 1.61
CA ARG A 609 12.75 5.96 0.60
C ARG A 609 13.05 7.36 1.18
N ALA A 610 12.49 7.70 2.32
CA ALA A 610 12.70 8.99 2.97
C ALA A 610 14.07 9.12 3.66
N ASN A 611 14.88 8.04 3.73
CA ASN A 611 16.14 7.97 4.49
C ASN A 611 15.97 8.44 5.94
N MET A 612 14.78 8.24 6.52
CA MET A 612 14.49 8.53 7.91
C MET A 612 14.48 7.24 8.72
N ASP A 613 15.04 7.28 9.93
CA ASP A 613 14.88 6.23 10.92
C ASP A 613 14.35 6.85 12.22
N LEU A 614 13.04 6.68 12.43
CA LEU A 614 12.33 7.27 13.57
C LEU A 614 12.27 6.34 14.79
N ARG A 615 13.00 5.21 14.77
CA ARG A 615 13.13 4.36 15.96
C ARG A 615 13.74 5.12 17.13
N PHE A 616 13.23 4.89 18.33
CA PHE A 616 13.76 5.53 19.54
C PHE A 616 15.22 5.18 19.81
N SER A 617 15.66 4.00 19.40
CA SER A 617 17.05 3.52 19.49
C SER A 617 18.02 4.30 18.60
N THR A 618 17.54 4.88 17.49
CA THR A 618 18.36 5.69 16.57
C THR A 618 18.58 7.08 17.15
N ALA A 619 19.81 7.53 17.28
CA ALA A 619 20.10 8.87 17.78
C ALA A 619 19.49 9.95 16.85
N LEU A 620 18.94 11.05 17.40
CA LEU A 620 18.28 12.08 16.61
C LEU A 620 19.17 12.66 15.48
N VAL A 621 20.49 12.74 15.72
CA VAL A 621 21.46 13.19 14.71
C VAL A 621 21.57 12.23 13.52
N ASP A 622 21.28 10.95 13.73
CA ASP A 622 21.37 9.88 12.73
C ASP A 622 19.99 9.54 12.15
N ALA A 623 18.90 10.11 12.71
CA ALA A 623 17.53 9.84 12.30
C ALA A 623 17.16 10.38 10.91
N GLY A 624 18.02 11.19 10.29
CA GLY A 624 17.80 11.71 8.93
C GLY A 624 16.72 12.79 8.83
N VAL A 625 16.31 13.42 9.96
CA VAL A 625 15.21 14.40 9.98
C VAL A 625 15.67 15.82 10.29
N CYS A 626 16.74 16.01 11.10
CA CYS A 626 17.17 17.32 11.54
C CYS A 626 17.71 18.17 10.39
N ASP A 627 17.09 19.31 10.15
CA ASP A 627 17.44 20.32 9.13
C ASP A 627 17.56 19.72 7.69
N GLN A 628 16.88 18.59 7.46
CA GLN A 628 16.84 17.95 6.14
C GLN A 628 15.72 18.56 5.30
N ALA A 629 16.03 18.84 4.02
CA ALA A 629 15.01 19.24 3.07
C ALA A 629 14.06 18.08 2.78
N PRO A 630 12.74 18.31 2.65
CA PRO A 630 11.80 17.28 2.26
C PRO A 630 12.08 16.85 0.82
N ARG A 631 11.84 15.57 0.51
CA ARG A 631 12.06 15.01 -0.84
C ARG A 631 10.77 14.88 -1.65
N ALA A 632 9.64 14.70 -0.97
CA ALA A 632 8.35 14.46 -1.61
C ALA A 632 7.44 15.69 -1.67
N GLY A 633 7.95 16.87 -1.30
CA GLY A 633 7.22 18.15 -1.32
C GLY A 633 7.42 18.94 -0.04
N ASP A 634 7.22 20.23 -0.13
CA ASP A 634 7.47 21.22 0.94
C ASP A 634 6.17 21.77 1.55
N LEU A 635 5.00 21.26 1.15
CA LEU A 635 3.66 21.74 1.53
C LEU A 635 3.48 23.26 1.28
N GLY A 636 4.15 23.79 0.25
CA GLY A 636 4.14 25.23 -0.06
C GLY A 636 4.95 26.11 0.89
N LEU A 637 5.71 25.55 1.81
CA LEU A 637 6.57 26.28 2.76
C LEU A 637 7.95 26.52 2.15
N VAL A 638 8.28 27.76 1.87
CA VAL A 638 9.61 28.14 1.38
C VAL A 638 10.67 27.79 2.45
N ASP A 639 11.72 27.08 2.05
CA ASP A 639 12.78 26.59 2.94
C ASP A 639 12.31 25.58 4.01
N ALA A 640 11.23 24.83 3.76
CA ALA A 640 10.76 23.78 4.64
C ALA A 640 11.86 22.75 4.98
N ARG A 641 11.78 22.22 6.20
CA ARG A 641 12.63 21.12 6.68
C ARG A 641 11.75 20.02 7.26
N LEU A 642 12.22 18.80 7.23
CA LEU A 642 11.52 17.71 7.93
C LEU A 642 11.34 18.05 9.41
N LEU A 643 12.43 18.42 10.08
CA LEU A 643 12.41 18.97 11.43
C LEU A 643 13.43 20.11 11.50
N ARG A 644 12.97 21.38 11.72
CA ARG A 644 13.85 22.53 11.90
C ARG A 644 13.97 22.87 13.38
N PRO A 645 15.14 22.68 13.99
CA PRO A 645 15.33 22.98 15.40
C PRO A 645 15.04 24.45 15.73
N GLY A 646 14.11 24.70 16.65
CA GLY A 646 13.74 26.03 17.11
C GLY A 646 12.82 26.82 16.17
N ASP A 647 12.38 26.24 15.05
CA ASP A 647 11.47 26.87 14.12
C ASP A 647 10.37 25.90 13.66
N PRO A 648 9.28 25.77 14.44
CA PRO A 648 8.19 24.85 14.11
C PRO A 648 7.42 25.29 12.85
N ALA A 649 7.45 26.59 12.48
CA ALA A 649 6.73 27.07 11.31
C ALA A 649 7.35 26.58 9.98
N LEU A 650 8.61 26.17 9.99
CA LEU A 650 9.31 25.60 8.84
C LEU A 650 9.56 24.10 8.99
N SER A 651 9.01 23.45 10.02
CA SER A 651 9.09 22.01 10.21
C SER A 651 7.86 21.34 9.62
N LEU A 652 8.04 20.30 8.81
CA LEU A 652 6.94 19.47 8.29
C LEU A 652 6.47 18.43 9.31
N ILE A 653 7.34 18.01 10.22
CA ILE A 653 6.96 17.15 11.34
C ILE A 653 6.52 18.04 12.49
N HIS A 654 5.20 18.08 12.72
CA HIS A 654 4.57 18.78 13.83
C HIS A 654 4.05 17.74 14.83
N ILE A 655 4.46 17.87 16.09
CA ILE A 655 4.06 16.97 17.17
C ILE A 655 3.28 17.78 18.21
#